data_ba91813a68fbefcf3a01c4e8cec45b95
#
_entry.id   ba91813a68fbefcf3a01c4e8cec45b95
#
_cell.length_a   1.000
_cell.length_b   1.000
_cell.length_c   1.000
_cell.angle_alpha   90.00
_cell.angle_beta   90.00
_cell.angle_gamma   90.00
#
_symmetry.space_group_name_H-M   'P 1'
#
loop_
_entity.id
_entity.type
_entity.pdbx_description
1 polymer ?
#
loop_
_entity_poly.entity_id
_entity_poly.type
_entity_poly.pdbx_seq_one_letter_code
_entity_poly.pdbx_strand_id
1 'polypeptide(L)'
;MKNLKDKVVQGIRKGPEEPKAKSYRKSHVPFRLNFLFFIIFALFVSLIVQLGYLQIVNGDNIEQQLKASSVVEVKGSAPRGMIYDASGKALVENQANAAITFTRGNKMTAQDLLETAKKLSELIEMPVDKNLSDRDLKDFWLADEDNLEKATERLSDEERSLGTSEQYTATVEKVTEEEINFSDAELEAATIFKRMNSAQSLSTVFIKTSDVSDQELAVVAENMIDLPGISTGTDWTRKIVEGSSLASLIGTVTSEEQGIPEEVLDEFLEKGYARNDRVGRSYLEQQYEEVLQGTKSISEISLDNNNNIESQKETFAGAKGDNLVLTLDAEFQAKVDKILQDNFQKLIDSGAAEYSPGVYAVALNPKTGGVLSMSGYHHDTGSNEMQENAIGTFINSFVPGSVVKAGTLAAGWENGVLNGNEVLLDQPIRIGSDVKASIFNPTGANNRNLSAEQSLEVSSNSYMMQVALRLMGINYQSGISIPTVDRQGDVYEKLRSSFASFGMGTETGIDLPGEATGISTSIENMDPVSDGGKILDLAFGQFDTYTTLQLAQYAATVANGGKRLQPHIVDGIYDNDETGGLGSLIEDIEPTVLNEVGLSDAQMQIIQNGFYDAVHGTDAWATAKGLASAKMEVSAKTGTAETPIVDSNGNTISLVNLNIVAYGPSSDADIAIAIVMPQLKGDTDTHPNIQIAKEIMDAYYDLYMK
;
A
#
# COMPACT_ATOMS: atom_id res chain seq x y z
N MET A 1 -87.03 9.26 -33.08
CA MET A 1 -88.41 9.62 -33.19
C MET A 1 -88.67 9.99 -34.61
N LYS A 2 -89.53 9.20 -35.21
CA LYS A 2 -90.67 9.54 -36.10
C LYS A 2 -90.32 10.32 -37.33
N ASN A 3 -90.46 9.72 -38.40
CA ASN A 3 -91.59 9.31 -39.28
C ASN A 3 -91.74 10.28 -40.45
N LEU A 4 -91.61 9.76 -41.57
CA LEU A 4 -92.66 9.26 -42.47
C LEU A 4 -93.38 10.33 -43.27
N LYS A 5 -93.44 10.07 -44.52
CA LYS A 5 -94.59 9.95 -45.49
C LYS A 5 -94.68 11.15 -46.41
N ASP A 6 -95.07 11.12 -47.54
CA ASP A 6 -95.66 10.16 -48.51
C ASP A 6 -95.72 10.85 -49.87
N LYS A 7 -95.47 10.15 -50.91
CA LYS A 7 -96.42 9.84 -52.00
C LYS A 7 -97.13 11.05 -52.66
N VAL A 8 -97.23 11.16 -53.90
CA VAL A 8 -97.94 10.40 -54.98
C VAL A 8 -98.08 11.37 -56.15
N VAL A 9 -98.03 11.14 -57.34
CA VAL A 9 -98.60 10.39 -58.48
C VAL A 9 -98.69 11.20 -59.76
N GLN A 10 -98.35 10.60 -60.90
CA GLN A 10 -98.93 10.65 -62.28
C GLN A 10 -98.98 12.00 -63.02
N GLY A 11 -98.67 12.04 -64.25
CA GLY A 11 -98.89 11.22 -65.41
C GLY A 11 -98.49 11.80 -66.75
N ILE A 12 -98.09 10.97 -67.59
CA ILE A 12 -98.30 10.77 -69.00
C ILE A 12 -98.40 11.99 -69.95
N ARG A 13 -97.46 12.08 -70.92
CA ARG A 13 -97.80 11.99 -72.38
C ARG A 13 -96.54 11.88 -73.26
N LYS A 14 -96.67 11.02 -74.28
CA LYS A 14 -95.73 10.56 -75.31
C LYS A 14 -95.45 11.60 -76.38
N GLY A 15 -94.23 11.45 -76.91
CA GLY A 15 -93.75 11.52 -78.27
C GLY A 15 -92.96 12.71 -78.71
N PRO A 16 -92.17 12.63 -79.75
CA PRO A 16 -91.65 11.48 -80.49
C PRO A 16 -90.05 11.42 -80.54
N GLU A 17 -89.60 10.33 -81.03
CA GLU A 17 -88.20 9.96 -81.21
C GLU A 17 -87.36 10.89 -82.13
N GLU A 18 -86.13 11.19 -81.73
CA GLU A 18 -84.96 11.39 -82.65
C GLU A 18 -83.65 11.19 -81.91
N PRO A 19 -82.47 11.11 -82.53
CA PRO A 19 -81.73 9.85 -82.63
C PRO A 19 -80.51 9.73 -81.60
N LYS A 20 -80.04 8.50 -81.47
CA LYS A 20 -79.01 8.06 -80.59
C LYS A 20 -77.73 8.82 -80.76
N ALA A 21 -77.32 9.66 -79.77
CA ALA A 21 -75.99 10.16 -79.59
C ALA A 21 -75.08 9.16 -78.78
N LYS A 22 -73.96 8.80 -79.31
CA LYS A 22 -72.95 7.89 -78.67
C LYS A 22 -72.55 8.39 -77.32
N SER A 23 -72.78 7.59 -76.25
CA SER A 23 -72.24 7.86 -74.90
C SER A 23 -70.78 7.67 -74.87
N TYR A 24 -70.03 8.76 -74.73
CA TYR A 24 -68.63 8.69 -74.31
C TYR A 24 -68.57 8.27 -72.84
N ARG A 25 -67.95 7.12 -72.56
CA ARG A 25 -67.54 6.76 -71.19
C ARG A 25 -66.54 7.78 -70.69
N LYS A 26 -66.88 8.54 -69.63
CA LYS A 26 -65.92 9.42 -68.95
C LYS A 26 -64.82 8.55 -68.41
N SER A 27 -63.63 8.76 -68.96
CA SER A 27 -62.40 8.12 -68.48
C SER A 27 -62.09 8.59 -67.03
N HIS A 28 -61.94 7.65 -66.14
CA HIS A 28 -61.59 7.92 -64.75
C HIS A 28 -60.03 8.24 -64.60
N VAL A 29 -59.31 8.31 -65.71
CA VAL A 29 -57.83 8.59 -65.71
C VAL A 29 -57.49 9.96 -65.09
N PRO A 30 -58.23 11.05 -65.43
CA PRO A 30 -57.89 12.35 -64.82
C PRO A 30 -58.15 12.39 -63.31
N PHE A 31 -59.15 11.67 -62.82
CA PHE A 31 -59.43 11.58 -61.39
C PHE A 31 -58.33 10.80 -60.61
N ARG A 32 -57.86 9.70 -61.19
CA ARG A 32 -56.77 8.91 -60.61
C ARG A 32 -55.47 9.67 -60.63
N LEU A 33 -55.23 10.42 -61.68
CA LEU A 33 -54.03 11.26 -61.80
C LEU A 33 -54.06 12.41 -60.79
N ASN A 34 -55.14 13.13 -60.67
CA ASN A 34 -55.35 14.19 -59.69
C ASN A 34 -55.28 13.67 -58.24
N PHE A 35 -55.81 12.46 -58.01
CA PHE A 35 -55.76 11.80 -56.67
C PHE A 35 -54.30 11.44 -56.36
N LEU A 36 -53.50 10.95 -57.34
CA LEU A 36 -52.08 10.68 -57.16
C LEU A 36 -51.29 11.96 -56.88
N PHE A 37 -51.58 13.03 -57.65
CA PHE A 37 -51.00 14.35 -57.41
C PHE A 37 -51.34 14.89 -56.03
N PHE A 38 -52.58 14.68 -55.53
CA PHE A 38 -52.99 15.08 -54.21
C PHE A 38 -52.23 14.31 -53.10
N ILE A 39 -52.01 12.99 -53.27
CA ILE A 39 -51.22 12.19 -52.36
C ILE A 39 -49.76 12.70 -52.34
N ILE A 40 -49.15 12.90 -53.48
CA ILE A 40 -47.79 13.41 -53.59
C ILE A 40 -47.66 14.82 -52.96
N PHE A 41 -48.66 15.69 -53.21
CA PHE A 41 -48.71 17.02 -52.64
C PHE A 41 -48.90 16.94 -51.10
N ALA A 42 -49.75 16.08 -50.59
CA ALA A 42 -49.95 15.87 -49.17
C ALA A 42 -48.70 15.33 -48.48
N LEU A 43 -47.95 14.40 -49.13
CA LEU A 43 -46.65 13.91 -48.63
C LEU A 43 -45.61 15.03 -48.62
N PHE A 44 -45.58 15.88 -49.66
CA PHE A 44 -44.66 17.01 -49.74
C PHE A 44 -44.96 18.05 -48.65
N VAL A 45 -46.24 18.36 -48.41
CA VAL A 45 -46.68 19.25 -47.33
C VAL A 45 -46.32 18.63 -45.97
N SER A 46 -46.53 17.33 -45.79
CA SER A 46 -46.14 16.61 -44.56
C SER A 46 -44.61 16.71 -44.32
N LEU A 47 -43.79 16.55 -45.36
CA LEU A 47 -42.33 16.69 -45.26
C LEU A 47 -41.93 18.13 -44.91
N ILE A 48 -42.57 19.14 -45.52
CA ILE A 48 -42.31 20.57 -45.21
C ILE A 48 -42.71 20.89 -43.79
N VAL A 49 -43.85 20.40 -43.32
CA VAL A 49 -44.32 20.57 -41.92
C VAL A 49 -43.35 19.87 -40.95
N GLN A 50 -42.90 18.66 -41.29
CA GLN A 50 -41.96 17.90 -40.47
C GLN A 50 -40.56 18.58 -40.44
N LEU A 51 -40.11 19.12 -41.56
CA LEU A 51 -38.89 19.88 -41.64
C LEU A 51 -38.97 21.19 -40.82
N GLY A 52 -40.12 21.92 -40.94
CA GLY A 52 -40.39 23.09 -40.13
C GLY A 52 -40.48 22.80 -38.62
N TYR A 53 -41.10 21.66 -38.25
CA TYR A 53 -41.14 21.23 -36.89
C TYR A 53 -39.73 20.91 -36.34
N LEU A 54 -38.94 20.20 -37.10
CA LEU A 54 -37.54 19.89 -36.73
C LEU A 54 -36.65 21.16 -36.63
N GLN A 55 -36.84 22.11 -37.55
CA GLN A 55 -35.99 23.34 -37.60
C GLN A 55 -36.46 24.43 -36.62
N ILE A 56 -37.78 24.61 -36.43
CA ILE A 56 -38.33 25.73 -35.65
C ILE A 56 -38.68 25.33 -34.23
N VAL A 57 -39.25 24.11 -34.00
CA VAL A 57 -39.69 23.68 -32.69
C VAL A 57 -38.63 22.90 -31.95
N ASN A 58 -37.84 22.07 -32.66
CA ASN A 58 -36.72 21.31 -32.07
C ASN A 58 -35.33 21.82 -32.41
N GLY A 59 -35.22 22.94 -33.16
CA GLY A 59 -33.94 23.50 -33.56
C GLY A 59 -33.01 23.76 -32.38
N ASP A 60 -33.52 24.41 -31.35
CA ASP A 60 -32.76 24.70 -30.12
C ASP A 60 -32.34 23.45 -29.37
N ASN A 61 -33.20 22.42 -29.31
CA ASN A 61 -32.87 21.13 -28.69
C ASN A 61 -31.83 20.35 -29.50
N ILE A 62 -31.92 20.39 -30.83
CA ILE A 62 -30.96 19.75 -31.73
C ILE A 62 -29.61 20.50 -31.69
N GLU A 63 -29.63 21.83 -31.62
CA GLU A 63 -28.45 22.66 -31.45
C GLU A 63 -27.80 22.44 -30.07
N GLN A 64 -28.60 22.29 -28.99
CA GLN A 64 -28.09 21.91 -27.67
C GLN A 64 -27.56 20.48 -27.64
N GLN A 65 -28.19 19.53 -28.33
CA GLN A 65 -27.67 18.16 -28.45
C GLN A 65 -26.39 18.10 -29.31
N LEU A 66 -26.30 18.89 -30.38
CA LEU A 66 -25.08 19.02 -31.17
C LEU A 66 -23.96 19.69 -30.37
N LYS A 67 -24.26 20.75 -29.63
CA LYS A 67 -23.30 21.39 -28.72
C LYS A 67 -22.88 20.45 -27.60
N ALA A 68 -23.80 19.72 -26.99
CA ALA A 68 -23.49 18.71 -25.97
C ALA A 68 -22.68 17.52 -26.53
N SER A 69 -22.82 17.18 -27.80
CA SER A 69 -22.02 16.13 -28.44
C SER A 69 -20.64 16.61 -28.92
N SER A 70 -20.41 17.92 -28.94
CA SER A 70 -19.13 18.53 -29.30
C SER A 70 -18.29 18.97 -28.10
N VAL A 71 -18.80 18.83 -26.88
CA VAL A 71 -18.09 19.13 -25.63
C VAL A 71 -17.79 17.82 -24.92
N VAL A 72 -16.51 17.62 -24.60
CA VAL A 72 -16.03 16.44 -23.85
C VAL A 72 -15.35 16.90 -22.59
N GLU A 73 -15.67 16.24 -21.48
CA GLU A 73 -14.97 16.46 -20.21
C GLU A 73 -13.67 15.66 -20.18
N VAL A 74 -12.59 16.33 -19.86
CA VAL A 74 -11.28 15.72 -19.62
C VAL A 74 -10.87 15.96 -18.18
N LYS A 75 -10.44 14.91 -17.51
CA LYS A 75 -9.98 14.97 -16.13
C LYS A 75 -8.49 15.22 -16.10
N GLY A 76 -8.07 16.22 -15.29
CA GLY A 76 -6.67 16.55 -15.03
C GLY A 76 -6.11 15.91 -13.76
N SER A 77 -4.94 16.35 -13.33
CA SER A 77 -4.34 15.94 -12.06
C SER A 77 -4.88 16.76 -10.88
N ALA A 78 -4.79 16.20 -9.68
CA ALA A 78 -5.07 16.91 -8.42
C ALA A 78 -3.93 16.63 -7.42
N PRO A 79 -3.64 17.59 -6.51
CA PRO A 79 -2.70 17.33 -5.44
C PRO A 79 -3.27 16.30 -4.47
N ARG A 80 -2.42 15.43 -3.94
CA ARG A 80 -2.80 14.45 -2.92
C ARG A 80 -2.90 15.11 -1.54
N GLY A 81 -3.60 14.49 -0.60
CA GLY A 81 -3.57 14.85 0.82
C GLY A 81 -2.14 14.87 1.36
N MET A 82 -1.84 15.74 2.30
CA MET A 82 -0.54 15.80 2.97
C MET A 82 -0.51 14.84 4.16
N ILE A 83 0.69 14.48 4.59
CA ILE A 83 0.89 13.62 5.76
C ILE A 83 1.66 14.44 6.81
N TYR A 84 1.10 14.47 8.02
CA TYR A 84 1.64 15.21 9.16
C TYR A 84 2.02 14.26 10.30
N ASP A 85 3.01 14.64 11.10
CA ASP A 85 3.30 13.95 12.35
C ASP A 85 2.28 14.29 13.45
N ALA A 86 2.40 13.64 14.62
CA ALA A 86 1.54 13.87 15.79
C ALA A 86 1.56 15.33 16.31
N SER A 87 2.62 16.10 15.99
CA SER A 87 2.74 17.52 16.36
C SER A 87 2.09 18.47 15.36
N GLY A 88 1.60 17.95 14.21
CA GLY A 88 1.06 18.74 13.10
C GLY A 88 2.15 19.27 12.15
N LYS A 89 3.36 18.78 12.22
CA LYS A 89 4.45 19.10 11.29
C LYS A 89 4.31 18.26 10.03
N ALA A 90 4.35 18.91 8.86
CA ALA A 90 4.29 18.18 7.59
C ALA A 90 5.51 17.26 7.39
N LEU A 91 5.26 16.00 7.05
CA LEU A 91 6.24 14.99 6.68
C LEU A 91 6.27 14.78 5.17
N VAL A 92 5.11 14.90 4.52
CA VAL A 92 4.95 14.76 3.07
C VAL A 92 4.10 15.91 2.56
N GLU A 93 4.64 16.60 1.59
CA GLU A 93 4.03 17.74 0.92
C GLU A 93 3.84 17.47 -0.58
N ASN A 94 3.08 18.33 -1.24
CA ASN A 94 2.99 18.35 -2.69
C ASN A 94 3.85 19.49 -3.23
N GLN A 95 4.67 19.19 -4.21
CA GLN A 95 5.38 20.18 -4.99
C GLN A 95 4.67 20.40 -6.32
N ALA A 96 4.23 21.63 -6.56
CA ALA A 96 3.70 22.04 -7.84
C ALA A 96 4.86 22.27 -8.80
N ASN A 97 4.88 21.58 -9.92
CA ASN A 97 5.84 21.76 -10.99
C ASN A 97 5.11 22.27 -12.23
N ALA A 98 5.69 23.23 -12.91
CA ALA A 98 5.21 23.62 -14.23
C ALA A 98 5.31 22.42 -15.18
N ALA A 99 4.32 22.25 -16.02
CA ALA A 99 4.27 21.12 -16.95
C ALA A 99 3.83 21.54 -18.35
N ILE A 100 4.30 20.81 -19.35
CA ILE A 100 3.78 20.81 -20.70
C ILE A 100 2.98 19.53 -20.89
N THR A 101 1.73 19.68 -21.32
CA THR A 101 0.77 18.58 -21.43
C THR A 101 0.34 18.40 -22.87
N PHE A 102 -0.15 17.22 -23.18
CA PHE A 102 -0.75 16.89 -24.48
C PHE A 102 -2.08 16.18 -24.28
N THR A 103 -3.13 16.67 -24.92
CA THR A 103 -4.43 16.01 -24.98
C THR A 103 -4.67 15.50 -26.39
N ARG A 104 -4.85 14.18 -26.54
CA ARG A 104 -5.01 13.55 -27.85
C ARG A 104 -6.42 13.79 -28.41
N GLY A 105 -6.52 14.44 -29.56
CA GLY A 105 -7.78 14.58 -30.30
C GLY A 105 -8.27 13.24 -30.88
N ASN A 106 -9.59 13.10 -31.09
CA ASN A 106 -10.21 11.84 -31.56
C ASN A 106 -9.73 11.32 -32.92
N LYS A 107 -9.26 12.21 -33.82
CA LYS A 107 -8.85 11.87 -35.17
C LYS A 107 -7.37 12.12 -35.45
N MET A 108 -6.59 12.40 -34.42
CA MET A 108 -5.14 12.62 -34.62
C MET A 108 -4.47 11.33 -35.09
N THR A 109 -3.83 11.43 -36.25
CA THR A 109 -3.06 10.35 -36.88
C THR A 109 -1.65 10.25 -36.26
N ALA A 110 -0.91 9.20 -36.56
CA ALA A 110 0.49 9.08 -36.17
C ALA A 110 1.36 10.19 -36.84
N GLN A 111 1.01 10.60 -38.05
CA GLN A 111 1.65 11.71 -38.76
C GLN A 111 1.44 13.05 -38.03
N ASP A 112 0.21 13.32 -37.57
CA ASP A 112 -0.07 14.54 -36.78
C ASP A 112 0.73 14.61 -35.51
N LEU A 113 0.87 13.45 -34.83
CA LEU A 113 1.68 13.32 -33.60
C LEU A 113 3.16 13.56 -33.92
N LEU A 114 3.67 12.99 -35.02
CA LEU A 114 5.05 13.15 -35.44
C LEU A 114 5.37 14.61 -35.73
N GLU A 115 4.50 15.30 -36.49
CA GLU A 115 4.69 16.71 -36.84
C GLU A 115 4.65 17.60 -35.60
N THR A 116 3.71 17.36 -34.70
CA THR A 116 3.58 18.09 -33.42
C THR A 116 4.80 17.84 -32.54
N ALA A 117 5.27 16.58 -32.42
CA ALA A 117 6.46 16.25 -31.65
C ALA A 117 7.73 16.92 -32.17
N LYS A 118 7.93 16.93 -33.50
CA LYS A 118 9.06 17.62 -34.14
C LYS A 118 9.01 19.14 -33.91
N LYS A 119 7.85 19.77 -34.07
CA LYS A 119 7.69 21.20 -33.79
C LYS A 119 7.93 21.55 -32.34
N LEU A 120 7.43 20.73 -31.43
CA LEU A 120 7.59 20.95 -29.98
C LEU A 120 9.05 20.79 -29.56
N SER A 121 9.79 19.81 -30.11
CA SER A 121 11.22 19.61 -29.80
C SER A 121 12.12 20.79 -30.27
N GLU A 122 11.66 21.59 -31.20
CA GLU A 122 12.36 22.82 -31.61
C GLU A 122 12.15 24.00 -30.64
N LEU A 123 11.10 23.92 -29.79
CA LEU A 123 10.68 25.01 -28.89
C LEU A 123 11.08 24.79 -27.44
N ILE A 124 11.32 23.53 -27.01
CA ILE A 124 11.66 23.17 -25.66
C ILE A 124 12.89 22.27 -25.63
N GLU A 125 13.64 22.31 -24.54
CA GLU A 125 14.70 21.33 -24.27
C GLU A 125 14.10 20.04 -23.68
N MET A 126 14.17 18.94 -24.42
CA MET A 126 13.64 17.66 -23.97
C MET A 126 14.76 16.65 -23.77
N PRO A 127 15.09 16.25 -22.54
CA PRO A 127 16.09 15.20 -22.33
C PRO A 127 15.63 13.89 -22.97
N VAL A 128 16.54 13.23 -23.69
CA VAL A 128 16.27 11.93 -24.32
C VAL A 128 15.94 10.90 -23.24
N ASP A 129 14.83 10.21 -23.41
CA ASP A 129 14.40 9.13 -22.52
C ASP A 129 15.37 7.94 -22.61
N LYS A 130 16.02 7.59 -21.49
CA LYS A 130 16.96 6.44 -21.41
C LYS A 130 16.28 5.08 -21.66
N ASN A 131 14.95 5.05 -21.59
CA ASN A 131 14.13 3.85 -21.80
C ASN A 131 13.48 3.82 -23.19
N LEU A 132 13.97 4.62 -24.17
CA LEU A 132 13.55 4.45 -25.55
C LEU A 132 13.98 3.08 -26.05
N SER A 133 13.00 2.25 -26.39
CA SER A 133 13.23 0.95 -27.00
C SER A 133 13.34 1.02 -28.51
N ASP A 134 13.93 0.02 -29.14
CA ASP A 134 13.92 -0.11 -30.61
C ASP A 134 12.51 -0.07 -31.18
N ARG A 135 11.52 -0.56 -30.43
CA ARG A 135 10.12 -0.49 -30.82
C ARG A 135 9.61 0.95 -30.86
N ASP A 136 9.93 1.75 -29.85
CA ASP A 136 9.54 3.17 -29.82
C ASP A 136 10.15 3.95 -30.99
N LEU A 137 11.41 3.67 -31.31
CA LEU A 137 12.11 4.29 -32.44
C LEU A 137 11.52 3.86 -33.80
N LYS A 138 11.13 2.60 -33.93
CA LYS A 138 10.45 2.09 -35.12
C LYS A 138 9.06 2.70 -35.29
N ASP A 139 8.29 2.81 -34.20
CA ASP A 139 6.98 3.48 -34.23
C ASP A 139 7.09 4.96 -34.56
N PHE A 140 8.13 5.65 -34.09
CA PHE A 140 8.44 7.04 -34.46
C PHE A 140 8.79 7.17 -35.96
N TRP A 141 9.58 6.24 -36.49
CA TRP A 141 9.94 6.22 -37.90
C TRP A 141 8.74 5.93 -38.81
N LEU A 142 7.90 4.98 -38.42
CA LEU A 142 6.67 4.57 -39.13
C LEU A 142 5.52 5.58 -39.01
N ALA A 143 5.61 6.55 -38.09
CA ALA A 143 4.63 7.61 -38.00
C ALA A 143 4.62 8.55 -39.22
N ASP A 144 5.72 8.59 -39.97
CA ASP A 144 5.80 9.24 -41.27
C ASP A 144 5.15 8.37 -42.35
N GLU A 145 4.15 8.92 -43.08
CA GLU A 145 3.35 8.17 -44.05
C GLU A 145 4.22 7.59 -45.20
N ASP A 146 5.25 8.33 -45.68
CA ASP A 146 6.15 7.84 -46.70
C ASP A 146 7.01 6.66 -46.23
N ASN A 147 7.41 6.66 -44.95
CA ASN A 147 8.18 5.57 -44.36
C ASN A 147 7.30 4.34 -44.07
N LEU A 148 6.05 4.57 -43.65
CA LEU A 148 5.06 3.50 -43.48
C LEU A 148 4.79 2.78 -44.81
N GLU A 149 4.64 3.54 -45.92
CA GLU A 149 4.46 2.98 -47.25
C GLU A 149 5.69 2.14 -47.67
N LYS A 150 6.92 2.67 -47.50
CA LYS A 150 8.18 1.95 -47.78
C LYS A 150 8.27 0.63 -46.96
N ALA A 151 7.94 0.63 -45.68
CA ALA A 151 7.98 -0.58 -44.87
C ALA A 151 6.89 -1.57 -45.26
N THR A 152 5.69 -1.10 -45.56
CA THR A 152 4.55 -1.91 -46.02
C THR A 152 4.82 -2.59 -47.35
N GLU A 153 5.55 -1.94 -48.28
CA GLU A 153 5.98 -2.55 -49.53
C GLU A 153 6.86 -3.79 -49.34
N ARG A 154 7.58 -3.90 -48.22
CA ARG A 154 8.45 -5.04 -47.87
C ARG A 154 7.71 -6.25 -47.32
N LEU A 155 6.38 -6.13 -47.05
CA LEU A 155 5.57 -7.22 -46.59
C LEU A 155 5.36 -8.29 -47.67
N SER A 156 5.42 -9.56 -47.29
CA SER A 156 5.01 -10.67 -48.15
C SER A 156 3.48 -10.68 -48.38
N ASP A 157 3.03 -11.42 -49.35
CA ASP A 157 1.59 -11.57 -49.65
C ASP A 157 0.81 -12.18 -48.45
N GLU A 158 1.47 -13.05 -47.69
CA GLU A 158 0.91 -13.68 -46.50
C GLU A 158 0.75 -12.63 -45.37
N GLU A 159 1.77 -11.81 -45.11
CA GLU A 159 1.77 -10.74 -44.12
C GLU A 159 0.74 -9.64 -44.48
N ARG A 160 0.54 -9.33 -45.74
CA ARG A 160 -0.51 -8.38 -46.22
C ARG A 160 -1.93 -8.89 -46.00
N SER A 161 -2.12 -10.20 -45.86
CA SER A 161 -3.42 -10.82 -45.61
C SER A 161 -3.83 -10.87 -44.13
N LEU A 162 -2.92 -10.51 -43.21
CA LEU A 162 -3.16 -10.47 -41.77
C LEU A 162 -4.17 -9.38 -41.37
N GLY A 163 -4.71 -9.48 -40.18
CA GLY A 163 -5.51 -8.41 -39.58
C GLY A 163 -4.68 -7.15 -39.34
N THR A 164 -5.33 -5.99 -39.24
CA THR A 164 -4.67 -4.67 -39.17
C THR A 164 -3.57 -4.59 -38.10
N SER A 165 -3.81 -5.13 -36.90
CA SER A 165 -2.83 -5.12 -35.80
C SER A 165 -1.64 -6.03 -36.08
N GLU A 166 -1.89 -7.23 -36.60
CA GLU A 166 -0.85 -8.22 -36.94
C GLU A 166 -0.02 -7.73 -38.14
N GLN A 167 -0.66 -7.13 -39.12
CA GLN A 167 0.00 -6.49 -40.28
C GLN A 167 0.90 -5.36 -39.84
N TYR A 168 0.44 -4.49 -38.92
CA TYR A 168 1.28 -3.43 -38.36
C TYR A 168 2.50 -3.99 -37.63
N THR A 169 2.31 -5.04 -36.82
CA THR A 169 3.42 -5.74 -36.14
C THR A 169 4.44 -6.27 -37.13
N ALA A 170 4.00 -6.92 -38.23
CA ALA A 170 4.88 -7.39 -39.29
C ALA A 170 5.60 -6.20 -39.99
N THR A 171 4.92 -5.04 -40.19
CA THR A 171 5.51 -3.86 -40.75
C THR A 171 6.65 -3.28 -39.89
N VAL A 172 6.46 -3.27 -38.56
CA VAL A 172 7.49 -2.86 -37.58
C VAL A 172 8.73 -3.76 -37.67
N GLU A 173 8.58 -5.05 -37.92
CA GLU A 173 9.70 -5.98 -38.11
C GLU A 173 10.51 -5.72 -39.38
N LYS A 174 9.90 -5.06 -40.39
CA LYS A 174 10.61 -4.70 -41.61
C LYS A 174 11.48 -3.43 -41.51
N VAL A 175 11.36 -2.68 -40.43
CA VAL A 175 12.19 -1.49 -40.16
C VAL A 175 13.59 -1.93 -39.75
N THR A 176 14.60 -1.42 -40.44
CA THR A 176 16.01 -1.78 -40.22
C THR A 176 16.66 -0.92 -39.13
N GLU A 177 17.78 -1.39 -38.58
CA GLU A 177 18.57 -0.64 -37.58
C GLU A 177 19.13 0.67 -38.16
N GLU A 178 19.43 0.70 -39.46
CA GLU A 178 19.92 1.90 -40.12
C GLU A 178 18.85 3.01 -40.18
N GLU A 179 17.58 2.63 -40.31
CA GLU A 179 16.44 3.58 -40.43
C GLU A 179 16.05 4.17 -39.07
N ILE A 180 16.45 3.58 -37.95
CA ILE A 180 16.22 4.11 -36.63
C ILE A 180 17.47 4.72 -35.97
N ASN A 181 18.53 4.93 -36.74
CA ASN A 181 19.74 5.60 -36.28
C ASN A 181 19.57 7.13 -36.35
N PHE A 182 18.89 7.66 -35.32
CA PHE A 182 18.52 9.07 -35.24
C PHE A 182 19.61 9.93 -34.59
N SER A 183 19.63 11.21 -34.94
CA SER A 183 20.40 12.24 -34.26
C SER A 183 19.80 12.59 -32.91
N ASP A 184 20.57 13.26 -32.04
CA ASP A 184 20.11 13.68 -30.72
C ASP A 184 18.79 14.48 -30.80
N ALA A 185 18.67 15.42 -31.76
CA ALA A 185 17.44 16.20 -31.96
C ALA A 185 16.23 15.32 -32.36
N GLU A 186 16.46 14.29 -33.17
CA GLU A 186 15.40 13.34 -33.53
C GLU A 186 15.03 12.43 -32.38
N LEU A 187 16.00 12.06 -31.51
CA LEU A 187 15.73 11.30 -30.28
C LEU A 187 14.93 12.12 -29.26
N GLU A 188 15.16 13.44 -29.17
CA GLU A 188 14.31 14.34 -28.37
C GLU A 188 12.86 14.35 -28.90
N ALA A 189 12.69 14.51 -30.25
CA ALA A 189 11.37 14.44 -30.87
C ALA A 189 10.72 13.04 -30.69
N ALA A 190 11.50 11.95 -30.78
CA ALA A 190 11.02 10.59 -30.54
C ALA A 190 10.57 10.39 -29.10
N THR A 191 11.26 11.00 -28.11
CA THR A 191 10.85 11.01 -26.72
C THR A 191 9.49 11.69 -26.52
N ILE A 192 9.29 12.85 -27.14
CA ILE A 192 8.01 13.56 -27.13
C ILE A 192 6.92 12.72 -27.80
N PHE A 193 7.20 12.18 -28.98
CA PHE A 193 6.28 11.33 -29.74
C PHE A 193 5.82 10.11 -28.93
N LYS A 194 6.75 9.39 -28.27
CA LYS A 194 6.45 8.26 -27.42
C LYS A 194 5.42 8.63 -26.34
N ARG A 195 5.63 9.77 -25.65
CA ARG A 195 4.70 10.25 -24.61
C ARG A 195 3.35 10.64 -25.20
N MET A 196 3.32 11.35 -26.33
CA MET A 196 2.08 11.69 -27.02
C MET A 196 1.33 10.45 -27.52
N ASN A 197 2.05 9.46 -28.04
CA ASN A 197 1.45 8.23 -28.57
C ASN A 197 0.87 7.31 -27.48
N SER A 198 1.32 7.42 -26.23
CA SER A 198 0.73 6.71 -25.08
C SER A 198 -0.65 7.26 -24.69
N ALA A 199 -0.98 8.50 -25.07
CA ALA A 199 -2.27 9.11 -24.77
C ALA A 199 -3.42 8.39 -25.48
N GLN A 200 -4.44 8.03 -24.72
CA GLN A 200 -5.70 7.57 -25.29
C GLN A 200 -6.49 8.77 -25.86
N SER A 201 -7.44 8.48 -26.76
CA SER A 201 -8.30 9.53 -27.30
C SER A 201 -9.00 10.30 -26.18
N LEU A 202 -8.90 11.62 -26.23
CA LEU A 202 -9.44 12.56 -25.25
C LEU A 202 -8.87 12.37 -23.81
N SER A 203 -7.66 11.82 -23.69
CA SER A 203 -6.91 11.82 -22.44
C SER A 203 -5.74 12.78 -22.52
N THR A 204 -5.37 13.36 -21.37
CA THR A 204 -4.21 14.24 -21.23
C THR A 204 -3.05 13.45 -20.63
N VAL A 205 -1.86 13.63 -21.19
CA VAL A 205 -0.59 13.10 -20.67
C VAL A 205 0.42 14.23 -20.49
N PHE A 206 1.36 14.05 -19.57
CA PHE A 206 2.46 14.98 -19.39
C PHE A 206 3.58 14.73 -20.39
N ILE A 207 4.00 15.78 -21.08
CA ILE A 207 5.15 15.73 -21.98
C ILE A 207 6.44 16.06 -21.23
N LYS A 208 6.44 17.16 -20.47
CA LYS A 208 7.58 17.57 -19.64
C LYS A 208 7.08 18.07 -18.30
N THR A 209 7.66 17.56 -17.19
CA THR A 209 7.27 17.89 -15.81
C THR A 209 8.45 18.32 -14.92
N SER A 210 9.68 18.14 -15.41
CA SER A 210 10.90 18.54 -14.72
C SER A 210 11.64 19.61 -15.50
N ASP A 211 12.23 20.56 -14.79
CA ASP A 211 13.05 21.64 -15.37
C ASP A 211 12.33 22.42 -16.48
N VAL A 212 11.01 22.61 -16.32
CA VAL A 212 10.24 23.45 -17.26
C VAL A 212 10.46 24.92 -16.89
N SER A 213 11.09 25.67 -17.77
CA SER A 213 11.36 27.09 -17.56
C SER A 213 10.16 27.97 -17.90
N ASP A 214 10.09 29.15 -17.29
CA ASP A 214 9.07 30.16 -17.64
C ASP A 214 9.14 30.57 -19.13
N GLN A 215 10.33 30.50 -19.73
CA GLN A 215 10.51 30.76 -21.12
C GLN A 215 9.88 29.69 -22.02
N GLU A 216 10.03 28.41 -21.66
CA GLU A 216 9.38 27.30 -22.39
C GLU A 216 7.87 27.41 -22.29
N LEU A 217 7.34 27.71 -21.09
CA LEU A 217 5.90 27.91 -20.91
C LEU A 217 5.36 29.05 -21.78
N ALA A 218 6.08 30.18 -21.83
CA ALA A 218 5.69 31.32 -22.67
C ALA A 218 5.72 30.97 -24.16
N VAL A 219 6.79 30.32 -24.61
CA VAL A 219 6.93 29.93 -26.02
C VAL A 219 5.88 28.90 -26.44
N VAL A 220 5.59 27.92 -25.60
CA VAL A 220 4.52 26.93 -25.85
C VAL A 220 3.17 27.63 -25.91
N ALA A 221 2.86 28.51 -24.92
CA ALA A 221 1.60 29.26 -24.90
C ALA A 221 1.39 30.14 -26.13
N GLU A 222 2.44 30.77 -26.66
CA GLU A 222 2.40 31.60 -27.88
C GLU A 222 2.17 30.75 -29.14
N ASN A 223 2.62 29.50 -29.17
CA ASN A 223 2.56 28.61 -30.33
C ASN A 223 1.46 27.53 -30.27
N MET A 224 0.56 27.59 -29.30
CA MET A 224 -0.51 26.58 -29.11
C MET A 224 -1.37 26.34 -30.34
N ILE A 225 -1.54 27.35 -31.20
CA ILE A 225 -2.31 27.25 -32.49
C ILE A 225 -1.63 26.28 -33.44
N ASP A 226 -0.29 26.25 -33.46
CA ASP A 226 0.52 25.42 -34.34
C ASP A 226 0.90 24.08 -33.71
N LEU A 227 0.52 23.86 -32.45
CA LEU A 227 0.78 22.68 -31.63
C LEU A 227 -0.54 22.03 -31.15
N PRO A 228 -1.27 21.37 -32.04
CA PRO A 228 -2.59 20.85 -31.71
C PRO A 228 -2.53 19.84 -30.51
N GLY A 229 -3.35 20.12 -29.50
CA GLY A 229 -3.43 19.32 -28.29
C GLY A 229 -2.36 19.62 -27.23
N ILE A 230 -1.33 20.39 -27.53
CA ILE A 230 -0.34 20.82 -26.52
C ILE A 230 -0.89 21.99 -25.71
N SER A 231 -0.63 21.95 -24.41
CA SER A 231 -1.02 22.99 -23.44
C SER A 231 0.00 23.07 -22.29
N THR A 232 -0.08 24.12 -21.52
CA THR A 232 0.65 24.25 -20.25
C THR A 232 -0.23 23.81 -19.09
N GLY A 233 0.37 23.24 -18.04
CA GLY A 233 -0.35 22.74 -16.88
C GLY A 233 0.52 22.72 -15.63
N THR A 234 0.01 22.09 -14.59
CA THR A 234 0.71 21.85 -13.34
C THR A 234 0.75 20.36 -13.08
N ASP A 235 1.94 19.83 -12.80
CA ASP A 235 2.15 18.50 -12.27
C ASP A 235 2.38 18.59 -10.76
N TRP A 236 1.79 17.65 -10.00
CA TRP A 236 1.93 17.56 -8.56
C TRP A 236 2.77 16.33 -8.21
N THR A 237 3.97 16.57 -7.67
CA THR A 237 4.84 15.50 -7.20
C THR A 237 4.86 15.43 -5.68
N ARG A 238 5.03 14.22 -5.14
CA ARG A 238 5.21 14.00 -3.70
C ARG A 238 6.61 14.42 -3.28
N LYS A 239 6.69 15.18 -2.21
CA LYS A 239 7.95 15.60 -1.60
C LYS A 239 7.95 15.17 -0.14
N ILE A 240 8.83 14.23 0.18
CA ILE A 240 9.14 13.91 1.57
C ILE A 240 10.04 15.02 2.11
N VAL A 241 9.69 15.56 3.28
CA VAL A 241 10.47 16.64 3.90
C VAL A 241 11.84 16.09 4.32
N GLU A 242 12.92 16.82 4.01
CA GLU A 242 14.29 16.41 4.30
C GLU A 242 14.49 16.13 5.81
N GLY A 243 15.14 15.00 6.09
CA GLY A 243 15.39 14.53 7.47
C GLY A 243 14.25 13.69 8.05
N SER A 244 13.23 13.38 7.27
CA SER A 244 12.22 12.40 7.68
C SER A 244 12.77 10.98 7.50
N SER A 245 12.98 10.28 8.59
CA SER A 245 13.38 8.86 8.60
C SER A 245 12.21 7.90 8.31
N LEU A 246 11.03 8.43 8.03
CA LEU A 246 9.80 7.67 7.81
C LEU A 246 9.54 7.33 6.33
N ALA A 247 10.49 7.61 5.45
CA ALA A 247 10.31 7.44 4.00
C ALA A 247 9.88 6.02 3.61
N SER A 248 10.43 4.99 4.27
CA SER A 248 10.07 3.59 4.03
C SER A 248 8.64 3.27 4.45
N LEU A 249 8.12 3.86 5.54
CA LEU A 249 6.74 3.66 6.02
C LEU A 249 5.71 4.45 5.22
N ILE A 250 6.08 5.64 4.74
CA ILE A 250 5.22 6.45 3.87
C ILE A 250 4.95 5.70 2.57
N GLY A 251 5.98 5.11 2.00
CA GLY A 251 5.86 4.39 0.73
C GLY A 251 5.97 5.30 -0.49
N THR A 252 5.50 4.81 -1.62
CA THR A 252 5.65 5.45 -2.92
C THR A 252 4.33 5.54 -3.67
N VAL A 253 4.26 6.49 -4.61
CA VAL A 253 3.18 6.65 -5.58
C VAL A 253 3.70 6.24 -6.96
N THR A 254 2.87 5.62 -7.80
CA THR A 254 3.26 5.28 -9.17
C THR A 254 3.49 6.53 -10.01
N SER A 255 4.32 6.43 -11.04
CA SER A 255 4.39 7.45 -12.08
C SER A 255 3.21 7.32 -13.06
N GLU A 256 2.94 8.37 -13.86
CA GLU A 256 1.91 8.30 -14.91
C GLU A 256 2.23 7.21 -15.97
N GLU A 257 3.51 6.99 -16.26
CA GLU A 257 3.96 5.95 -17.19
C GLU A 257 3.71 4.53 -16.63
N GLN A 258 3.87 4.35 -15.32
CA GLN A 258 3.58 3.09 -14.64
C GLN A 258 2.08 2.86 -14.53
N GLY A 259 1.32 3.95 -14.26
CA GLY A 259 -0.11 3.87 -14.04
C GLY A 259 -0.51 2.95 -12.87
N ILE A 260 -1.70 2.41 -12.96
CA ILE A 260 -2.23 1.47 -11.96
C ILE A 260 -1.61 0.10 -12.19
N PRO A 261 -1.07 -0.57 -11.13
CA PRO A 261 -0.54 -1.94 -11.22
C PRO A 261 -1.59 -2.93 -11.75
N GLU A 262 -1.15 -3.89 -12.58
CA GLU A 262 -2.04 -4.83 -13.27
C GLU A 262 -2.88 -5.66 -12.28
N GLU A 263 -2.33 -5.99 -11.11
CA GLU A 263 -2.96 -6.81 -10.09
C GLU A 263 -4.21 -6.16 -9.47
N VAL A 264 -4.29 -4.83 -9.48
CA VAL A 264 -5.40 -4.04 -8.88
C VAL A 264 -6.15 -3.20 -9.91
N LEU A 265 -5.82 -3.34 -11.20
CA LEU A 265 -6.33 -2.48 -12.28
C LEU A 265 -7.86 -2.49 -12.36
N ASP A 266 -8.48 -3.66 -12.35
CA ASP A 266 -9.93 -3.79 -12.51
C ASP A 266 -10.68 -3.12 -11.35
N GLU A 267 -10.19 -3.28 -10.11
CA GLU A 267 -10.75 -2.64 -8.91
C GLU A 267 -10.72 -1.10 -9.03
N PHE A 268 -9.57 -0.55 -9.44
CA PHE A 268 -9.43 0.91 -9.57
C PHE A 268 -10.25 1.48 -10.73
N LEU A 269 -10.37 0.75 -11.85
CA LEU A 269 -11.24 1.15 -12.96
C LEU A 269 -12.72 1.19 -12.54
N GLU A 270 -13.18 0.24 -11.72
CA GLU A 270 -14.53 0.25 -11.17
C GLU A 270 -14.77 1.45 -10.24
N LYS A 271 -13.75 1.90 -9.52
CA LYS A 271 -13.75 3.13 -8.70
C LYS A 271 -13.66 4.42 -9.53
N GLY A 272 -13.52 4.33 -10.86
CA GLY A 272 -13.52 5.48 -11.78
C GLY A 272 -12.15 6.09 -12.05
N TYR A 273 -11.06 5.38 -11.71
CA TYR A 273 -9.70 5.76 -12.08
C TYR A 273 -9.45 5.51 -13.57
N ALA A 274 -8.48 6.20 -14.13
CA ALA A 274 -7.94 5.92 -15.45
C ALA A 274 -6.68 5.05 -15.33
N ARG A 275 -6.36 4.28 -16.38
CA ARG A 275 -5.21 3.34 -16.37
C ARG A 275 -3.88 3.98 -16.03
N ASN A 276 -3.69 5.24 -16.44
CA ASN A 276 -2.49 6.03 -16.22
C ASN A 276 -2.55 6.89 -14.95
N ASP A 277 -3.54 6.69 -14.07
CA ASP A 277 -3.58 7.42 -12.82
C ASP A 277 -2.45 7.01 -11.90
N ARG A 278 -1.92 7.98 -11.20
CA ARG A 278 -0.95 7.78 -10.14
C ARG A 278 -1.68 7.36 -8.88
N VAL A 279 -1.30 6.20 -8.35
CA VAL A 279 -1.89 5.62 -7.15
C VAL A 279 -0.81 5.26 -6.14
N GLY A 280 -1.16 5.19 -4.87
CA GLY A 280 -0.29 4.68 -3.82
C GLY A 280 0.13 3.24 -4.13
N ARG A 281 1.44 2.98 -4.15
CA ARG A 281 2.01 1.68 -4.51
C ARG A 281 2.40 0.84 -3.30
N SER A 282 2.73 1.48 -2.19
CA SER A 282 3.20 0.79 -0.99
C SER A 282 2.85 1.55 0.28
N TYR A 283 2.71 0.81 1.36
CA TYR A 283 2.55 1.25 2.75
C TYR A 283 1.46 2.32 2.96
N LEU A 284 1.73 3.47 3.61
CA LEU A 284 0.73 4.47 3.91
C LEU A 284 0.08 5.06 2.65
N GLU A 285 0.87 5.34 1.61
CA GLU A 285 0.33 5.86 0.34
C GLU A 285 -0.64 4.86 -0.32
N GLN A 286 -0.37 3.56 -0.19
CA GLN A 286 -1.26 2.49 -0.69
C GLN A 286 -2.48 2.29 0.20
N GLN A 287 -2.27 2.19 1.51
CA GLN A 287 -3.31 1.88 2.48
C GLN A 287 -4.39 2.97 2.52
N TYR A 288 -3.96 4.22 2.41
CA TYR A 288 -4.84 5.39 2.50
C TYR A 288 -5.07 6.07 1.14
N GLU A 289 -4.95 5.32 0.04
CA GLU A 289 -5.15 5.85 -1.32
C GLU A 289 -6.47 6.61 -1.46
N GLU A 290 -7.59 6.05 -0.97
CA GLU A 290 -8.93 6.64 -1.09
C GLU A 290 -9.06 7.97 -0.33
N VAL A 291 -8.29 8.16 0.73
CA VAL A 291 -8.26 9.39 1.53
C VAL A 291 -7.32 10.41 0.87
N LEU A 292 -6.13 9.94 0.51
CA LEU A 292 -5.07 10.81 0.01
C LEU A 292 -5.31 11.29 -1.42
N GLN A 293 -6.03 10.55 -2.26
CA GLN A 293 -6.31 10.99 -3.62
C GLN A 293 -7.17 12.25 -3.64
N GLY A 294 -6.82 13.20 -4.48
CA GLY A 294 -7.64 14.38 -4.70
C GLY A 294 -8.77 14.14 -5.70
N THR A 295 -9.72 15.04 -5.73
CA THR A 295 -10.72 15.09 -6.80
C THR A 295 -10.10 15.80 -8.01
N LYS A 296 -10.06 15.10 -9.15
CA LYS A 296 -9.42 15.60 -10.37
C LYS A 296 -10.04 16.89 -10.88
N SER A 297 -9.23 17.76 -11.47
CA SER A 297 -9.73 18.89 -12.23
C SER A 297 -10.54 18.42 -13.45
N ILE A 298 -11.51 19.21 -13.87
CA ILE A 298 -12.35 18.94 -15.04
C ILE A 298 -12.18 20.10 -16.02
N SER A 299 -11.78 19.78 -17.25
CA SER A 299 -11.75 20.69 -18.36
C SER A 299 -12.76 20.28 -19.43
N GLU A 300 -13.57 21.21 -19.88
CA GLU A 300 -14.41 21.05 -21.05
C GLU A 300 -13.60 21.34 -22.31
N ILE A 301 -13.52 20.36 -23.22
CA ILE A 301 -12.91 20.49 -24.53
C ILE A 301 -14.02 20.61 -25.56
N SER A 302 -14.05 21.74 -26.28
CA SER A 302 -14.92 21.91 -27.44
C SER A 302 -14.23 21.37 -28.69
N LEU A 303 -14.94 20.55 -29.43
CA LEU A 303 -14.44 19.97 -30.67
C LEU A 303 -15.08 20.67 -31.89
N ASP A 304 -14.28 20.92 -32.93
CA ASP A 304 -14.78 21.42 -34.24
C ASP A 304 -15.55 20.32 -34.99
N ASN A 305 -16.11 20.68 -36.17
CA ASN A 305 -16.83 19.75 -37.03
C ASN A 305 -15.96 18.57 -37.54
N ASN A 306 -14.65 18.68 -37.43
CA ASN A 306 -13.68 17.65 -37.80
C ASN A 306 -13.19 16.84 -36.56
N ASN A 307 -13.76 17.11 -35.36
CA ASN A 307 -13.35 16.56 -34.07
C ASN A 307 -11.92 16.98 -33.63
N ASN A 308 -11.40 18.10 -34.11
CA ASN A 308 -10.20 18.72 -33.56
C ASN A 308 -10.57 19.55 -32.32
N ILE A 309 -9.62 19.72 -31.43
CA ILE A 309 -9.78 20.57 -30.24
C ILE A 309 -9.83 22.02 -30.66
N GLU A 310 -10.99 22.68 -30.52
CA GLU A 310 -11.18 24.10 -30.83
C GLU A 310 -10.88 24.98 -29.62
N SER A 311 -11.28 24.53 -28.43
CA SER A 311 -10.99 25.22 -27.18
C SER A 311 -10.98 24.26 -26.01
N GLN A 312 -10.20 24.57 -24.98
CA GLN A 312 -10.19 23.89 -23.70
C GLN A 312 -10.44 24.93 -22.60
N LYS A 313 -11.39 24.63 -21.70
CA LYS A 313 -11.74 25.48 -20.58
C LYS A 313 -11.84 24.65 -19.32
N GLU A 314 -11.03 24.97 -18.32
CA GLU A 314 -11.19 24.39 -16.99
C GLU A 314 -12.52 24.88 -16.36
N THR A 315 -13.37 23.92 -15.97
CA THR A 315 -14.68 24.15 -15.33
C THR A 315 -14.67 23.82 -13.85
N PHE A 316 -13.72 22.98 -13.43
CA PHE A 316 -13.47 22.64 -12.04
C PHE A 316 -11.95 22.45 -11.84
N ALA A 317 -11.37 23.20 -10.93
CA ALA A 317 -9.91 23.19 -10.68
C ALA A 317 -9.42 21.95 -9.96
N GLY A 318 -10.32 21.03 -9.56
CA GLY A 318 -9.99 19.91 -8.71
C GLY A 318 -9.99 20.30 -7.22
N ALA A 319 -9.86 19.28 -6.38
CA ALA A 319 -9.69 19.48 -4.94
C ALA A 319 -8.55 18.57 -4.45
N LYS A 320 -7.74 19.08 -3.54
CA LYS A 320 -6.71 18.30 -2.86
C LYS A 320 -7.38 17.19 -2.03
N GLY A 321 -6.73 16.01 -1.92
CA GLY A 321 -7.15 14.94 -1.03
C GLY A 321 -7.08 15.33 0.45
N ASP A 322 -7.72 14.54 1.32
CA ASP A 322 -7.71 14.75 2.75
C ASP A 322 -6.34 14.39 3.37
N ASN A 323 -6.02 15.06 4.47
CA ASN A 323 -4.73 14.92 5.12
C ASN A 323 -4.74 13.82 6.18
N LEU A 324 -3.60 13.16 6.36
CA LEU A 324 -3.38 12.23 7.47
C LEU A 324 -2.56 12.92 8.55
N VAL A 325 -2.96 12.74 9.81
CA VAL A 325 -2.12 13.02 10.98
C VAL A 325 -1.72 11.67 11.56
N LEU A 326 -0.41 11.48 11.78
CA LEU A 326 0.14 10.25 12.29
C LEU A 326 0.21 10.26 13.82
N THR A 327 0.24 9.08 14.42
CA THR A 327 0.58 8.87 15.85
C THR A 327 2.06 9.05 16.14
N LEU A 328 2.90 8.98 15.09
CA LEU A 328 4.35 9.15 15.12
C LEU A 328 4.73 10.62 15.28
N ASP A 329 5.66 10.91 16.18
CA ASP A 329 6.28 12.22 16.34
C ASP A 329 7.66 12.23 15.69
N ALA A 330 7.91 13.14 14.77
CA ALA A 330 9.14 13.19 13.99
C ALA A 330 10.39 13.45 14.86
N GLU A 331 10.28 14.19 15.96
CA GLU A 331 11.39 14.46 16.86
C GLU A 331 11.76 13.21 17.67
N PHE A 332 10.77 12.49 18.20
CA PHE A 332 10.98 11.25 18.92
C PHE A 332 11.54 10.17 17.97
N GLN A 333 10.96 10.03 16.78
CA GLN A 333 11.44 9.10 15.75
C GLN A 333 12.92 9.35 15.44
N ALA A 334 13.31 10.59 15.16
CA ALA A 334 14.70 10.94 14.85
C ALA A 334 15.67 10.62 16.02
N LYS A 335 15.21 10.76 17.28
CA LYS A 335 16.00 10.36 18.45
C LYS A 335 16.18 8.85 18.52
N VAL A 336 15.12 8.08 18.29
CA VAL A 336 15.16 6.61 18.28
C VAL A 336 16.07 6.10 17.16
N ASP A 337 15.97 6.66 15.96
CA ASP A 337 16.83 6.34 14.83
C ASP A 337 18.31 6.56 15.16
N LYS A 338 18.61 7.71 15.73
CA LYS A 338 19.98 8.03 16.13
C LYS A 338 20.50 7.10 17.22
N ILE A 339 19.68 6.75 18.22
CA ILE A 339 20.04 5.79 19.27
C ILE A 339 20.39 4.43 18.66
N LEU A 340 19.55 3.93 17.74
CA LEU A 340 19.82 2.67 17.05
C LEU A 340 21.11 2.72 16.23
N GLN A 341 21.26 3.75 15.40
CA GLN A 341 22.43 3.96 14.57
C GLN A 341 23.72 4.01 15.40
N ASP A 342 23.77 4.88 16.41
CA ASP A 342 24.98 5.11 17.23
C ASP A 342 25.38 3.84 18.00
N ASN A 343 24.42 3.08 18.52
CA ASN A 343 24.70 1.87 19.27
C ASN A 343 25.05 0.68 18.36
N PHE A 344 24.36 0.54 17.23
CA PHE A 344 24.63 -0.56 16.31
C PHE A 344 25.96 -0.35 15.57
N GLN A 345 26.32 0.90 15.23
CA GLN A 345 27.61 1.22 14.65
C GLN A 345 28.77 0.78 15.58
N LYS A 346 28.65 0.97 16.89
CA LYS A 346 29.66 0.47 17.86
C LYS A 346 29.84 -1.05 17.79
N LEU A 347 28.74 -1.79 17.52
CA LEU A 347 28.81 -3.24 17.36
C LEU A 347 29.45 -3.65 16.03
N ILE A 348 29.20 -2.91 14.97
CA ILE A 348 29.90 -3.08 13.68
C ILE A 348 31.39 -2.82 13.87
N ASP A 349 31.75 -1.69 14.45
CA ASP A 349 33.15 -1.28 14.68
C ASP A 349 33.94 -2.27 15.56
N SER A 350 33.26 -2.91 16.52
CA SER A 350 33.86 -3.95 17.37
C SER A 350 33.89 -5.34 16.76
N GLY A 351 33.25 -5.55 15.59
CA GLY A 351 33.08 -6.85 14.94
C GLY A 351 32.02 -7.74 15.59
N ALA A 352 31.28 -7.26 16.59
CA ALA A 352 30.18 -8.02 17.23
C ALA A 352 28.98 -8.21 16.27
N ALA A 353 28.76 -7.28 15.34
CA ALA A 353 27.68 -7.34 14.36
C ALA A 353 28.12 -7.97 13.00
N GLU A 354 29.27 -8.66 12.92
CA GLU A 354 29.80 -9.24 11.66
C GLU A 354 28.76 -10.08 10.88
N TYR A 355 27.84 -10.76 11.58
CA TYR A 355 26.80 -11.61 10.97
C TYR A 355 25.39 -11.05 11.17
N SER A 356 25.25 -9.93 11.86
CA SER A 356 23.96 -9.38 12.18
C SER A 356 23.33 -8.69 10.96
N PRO A 357 22.10 -9.05 10.54
CA PRO A 357 21.43 -8.40 9.42
C PRO A 357 20.85 -7.02 9.77
N GLY A 358 20.99 -6.57 11.03
CA GLY A 358 20.49 -5.24 11.42
C GLY A 358 20.01 -5.13 12.86
N VAL A 359 19.29 -4.03 13.13
CA VAL A 359 18.69 -3.72 14.43
C VAL A 359 17.33 -3.10 14.23
N TYR A 360 16.37 -3.43 15.09
CA TYR A 360 14.95 -3.03 14.95
C TYR A 360 14.39 -2.62 16.31
N ALA A 361 13.59 -1.54 16.33
CA ALA A 361 12.87 -1.09 17.52
C ALA A 361 11.48 -0.57 17.15
N VAL A 362 10.50 -0.86 17.99
CA VAL A 362 9.14 -0.33 17.92
C VAL A 362 8.76 0.21 19.28
N ALA A 363 8.12 1.38 19.30
CA ALA A 363 7.50 1.98 20.48
C ALA A 363 6.01 2.18 20.23
N LEU A 364 5.16 1.73 21.14
CA LEU A 364 3.70 1.84 21.10
C LEU A 364 3.19 2.58 22.33
N ASN A 365 2.09 3.30 22.19
CA ASN A 365 1.30 3.76 23.32
C ASN A 365 0.38 2.61 23.79
N PRO A 366 0.57 2.05 25.01
CA PRO A 366 -0.21 0.91 25.47
C PRO A 366 -1.67 1.26 25.79
N LYS A 367 -2.03 2.54 25.86
CA LYS A 367 -3.40 3.01 26.15
C LYS A 367 -4.24 3.16 24.90
N THR A 368 -3.61 3.50 23.76
CA THR A 368 -4.31 3.77 22.50
C THR A 368 -4.00 2.76 21.40
N GLY A 369 -2.84 2.11 21.43
CA GLY A 369 -2.32 1.32 20.31
C GLY A 369 -1.54 2.18 19.30
N GLY A 370 -1.53 3.51 19.45
CA GLY A 370 -0.79 4.39 18.54
C GLY A 370 0.70 4.07 18.49
N VAL A 371 1.24 4.03 17.30
CA VAL A 371 2.68 3.81 17.07
C VAL A 371 3.41 5.13 17.36
N LEU A 372 4.29 5.12 18.37
CA LEU A 372 5.10 6.29 18.74
C LEU A 372 6.40 6.38 17.93
N SER A 373 6.96 5.22 17.56
CA SER A 373 8.15 5.13 16.71
C SER A 373 8.27 3.73 16.11
N MET A 374 8.69 3.67 14.85
CA MET A 374 9.14 2.45 14.16
C MET A 374 10.49 2.74 13.52
N SER A 375 11.56 2.11 14.02
CA SER A 375 12.92 2.34 13.57
C SER A 375 13.62 1.02 13.29
N GLY A 376 14.32 0.95 12.19
CA GLY A 376 15.09 -0.23 11.81
C GLY A 376 16.21 0.12 10.85
N TYR A 377 17.30 -0.64 10.94
CA TYR A 377 18.42 -0.56 10.02
C TYR A 377 18.80 -1.94 9.54
N HIS A 378 18.82 -2.11 8.23
CA HIS A 378 19.45 -3.25 7.59
C HIS A 378 20.95 -3.04 7.54
N HIS A 379 21.72 -4.09 7.86
CA HIS A 379 23.17 -4.09 7.78
C HIS A 379 23.63 -5.02 6.66
N ASP A 380 24.31 -4.45 5.68
CA ASP A 380 25.03 -5.23 4.68
C ASP A 380 26.36 -5.71 5.27
N THR A 381 26.39 -6.98 5.65
CA THR A 381 27.58 -7.60 6.26
C THR A 381 28.80 -7.67 5.32
N GLY A 382 28.64 -7.44 4.00
CA GLY A 382 29.71 -7.39 3.03
C GLY A 382 30.39 -6.03 2.93
N SER A 383 29.62 -4.94 3.02
CA SER A 383 30.13 -3.56 2.96
C SER A 383 30.22 -2.87 4.32
N ASN A 384 29.61 -3.43 5.35
CA ASN A 384 29.38 -2.81 6.67
C ASN A 384 28.55 -1.51 6.61
N GLU A 385 27.73 -1.34 5.57
CA GLU A 385 26.84 -0.19 5.44
C GLU A 385 25.50 -0.47 6.11
N MET A 386 24.94 0.56 6.75
CA MET A 386 23.59 0.55 7.29
C MET A 386 22.65 1.31 6.38
N GLN A 387 21.49 0.72 6.12
CA GLN A 387 20.41 1.34 5.36
C GLN A 387 19.15 1.38 6.22
N GLU A 388 18.42 2.50 6.17
CA GLU A 388 17.15 2.63 6.86
C GLU A 388 16.16 1.52 6.39
N ASN A 389 15.49 0.88 7.33
CA ASN A 389 14.59 -0.24 7.10
C ASN A 389 13.53 -0.35 8.21
N ALA A 390 12.74 0.71 8.41
CA ALA A 390 11.67 0.68 9.41
C ALA A 390 10.61 -0.40 9.10
N ILE A 391 10.38 -0.70 7.81
CA ILE A 391 9.49 -1.78 7.41
C ILE A 391 9.93 -3.16 7.93
N GLY A 392 11.22 -3.36 8.13
CA GLY A 392 11.76 -4.59 8.74
C GLY A 392 11.22 -4.87 10.15
N THR A 393 10.65 -3.89 10.82
CA THR A 393 10.05 -4.05 12.16
C THR A 393 8.78 -4.90 12.14
N PHE A 394 8.06 -4.97 11.02
CA PHE A 394 6.80 -5.73 10.90
C PHE A 394 6.81 -6.81 9.81
N ILE A 395 7.85 -6.84 8.94
CA ILE A 395 8.00 -7.89 7.93
C ILE A 395 9.09 -8.91 8.27
N ASN A 396 10.13 -8.52 9.04
CA ASN A 396 11.19 -9.44 9.44
C ASN A 396 10.88 -10.06 10.80
N SER A 397 11.08 -11.37 10.92
CA SER A 397 10.83 -12.09 12.16
C SER A 397 12.08 -12.82 12.65
N PHE A 398 12.26 -12.85 13.97
CA PHE A 398 13.45 -13.38 14.62
C PHE A 398 13.07 -14.23 15.84
N VAL A 399 13.95 -15.18 16.18
CA VAL A 399 13.78 -15.99 17.41
C VAL A 399 13.83 -15.06 18.63
N PRO A 400 12.74 -15.00 19.43
CA PRO A 400 12.56 -13.98 20.47
C PRO A 400 13.33 -14.27 21.76
N GLY A 401 13.65 -15.53 22.04
CA GLY A 401 14.18 -15.96 23.32
C GLY A 401 13.20 -15.72 24.47
N SER A 402 13.75 -15.52 25.64
CA SER A 402 13.02 -15.48 26.91
C SER A 402 11.97 -14.37 27.06
N VAL A 403 11.81 -13.47 26.11
CA VAL A 403 10.75 -12.43 26.19
C VAL A 403 9.35 -13.06 26.21
N VAL A 404 9.13 -14.22 25.56
CA VAL A 404 7.80 -14.87 25.44
C VAL A 404 7.29 -15.52 26.72
N LYS A 405 8.09 -15.59 27.79
CA LYS A 405 7.82 -16.41 28.98
C LYS A 405 6.52 -16.08 29.71
N ALA A 406 6.04 -14.85 29.63
CA ALA A 406 4.72 -14.52 30.17
C ALA A 406 3.60 -15.29 29.45
N GLY A 407 3.69 -15.46 28.11
CA GLY A 407 2.76 -16.30 27.36
C GLY A 407 2.77 -17.77 27.79
N THR A 408 3.95 -18.31 28.15
CA THR A 408 4.04 -19.67 28.69
C THR A 408 3.38 -19.82 30.07
N LEU A 409 3.55 -18.83 30.95
CA LEU A 409 2.83 -18.80 32.23
C LEU A 409 1.31 -18.73 32.01
N ALA A 410 0.87 -17.87 31.09
CA ALA A 410 -0.53 -17.74 30.72
C ALA A 410 -1.09 -19.07 30.21
N ALA A 411 -0.41 -19.77 29.30
CA ALA A 411 -0.81 -21.09 28.84
C ALA A 411 -0.95 -22.08 30.00
N GLY A 412 -0.06 -22.01 31.00
CA GLY A 412 -0.12 -22.83 32.20
C GLY A 412 -1.36 -22.56 33.06
N TRP A 413 -1.73 -21.30 33.26
CA TRP A 413 -2.92 -20.88 34.00
C TRP A 413 -4.21 -21.18 33.25
N GLU A 414 -4.29 -20.83 31.96
CA GLU A 414 -5.47 -21.07 31.13
C GLU A 414 -5.85 -22.55 31.02
N ASN A 415 -4.85 -23.44 31.08
CA ASN A 415 -5.07 -24.89 31.02
C ASN A 415 -5.08 -25.56 32.40
N GLY A 416 -5.05 -24.80 33.49
CA GLY A 416 -5.18 -25.31 34.86
C GLY A 416 -4.01 -26.16 35.35
N VAL A 417 -2.84 -26.09 34.72
CA VAL A 417 -1.62 -26.81 35.09
C VAL A 417 -0.68 -26.00 35.98
N LEU A 418 -0.97 -24.71 36.15
CA LEU A 418 -0.28 -23.78 37.04
C LEU A 418 -1.30 -23.03 37.90
N ASN A 419 -1.00 -22.82 39.21
CA ASN A 419 -1.91 -22.15 40.11
C ASN A 419 -1.30 -20.88 40.71
N GLY A 420 -1.85 -19.71 40.37
CA GLY A 420 -1.39 -18.41 40.87
C GLY A 420 0.15 -18.26 40.81
N ASN A 421 0.74 -17.77 41.90
CA ASN A 421 2.21 -17.60 41.99
C ASN A 421 2.90 -18.90 42.51
N GLU A 422 2.60 -20.05 41.87
CA GLU A 422 3.09 -21.38 42.29
C GLU A 422 4.61 -21.45 42.32
N VAL A 423 5.14 -22.20 43.26
CA VAL A 423 6.57 -22.39 43.46
C VAL A 423 7.03 -23.71 42.87
N LEU A 424 7.99 -23.67 41.91
CA LEU A 424 8.65 -24.85 41.34
C LEU A 424 10.14 -24.83 41.64
N LEU A 425 10.76 -26.02 41.69
CA LEU A 425 12.19 -26.16 41.84
C LEU A 425 12.89 -25.90 40.49
N ASP A 426 13.68 -24.84 40.38
CA ASP A 426 14.60 -24.65 39.24
C ASP A 426 15.74 -25.65 39.36
N GLN A 427 15.87 -26.49 38.34
CA GLN A 427 16.87 -27.53 38.24
C GLN A 427 17.10 -27.89 36.76
N PRO A 428 18.25 -28.43 36.39
CA PRO A 428 18.45 -28.94 35.03
C PRO A 428 17.42 -30.01 34.68
N ILE A 429 16.77 -29.86 33.53
CA ILE A 429 15.78 -30.78 32.98
C ILE A 429 16.51 -31.79 32.08
N ARG A 430 16.53 -33.06 32.52
CA ARG A 430 17.15 -34.17 31.80
C ARG A 430 16.08 -34.98 31.07
N ILE A 431 16.25 -35.06 29.74
CA ILE A 431 15.34 -35.78 28.84
C ILE A 431 16.19 -36.80 28.08
N GLY A 432 16.05 -38.09 28.44
CA GLY A 432 16.99 -39.08 27.93
C GLY A 432 18.44 -38.72 28.27
N SER A 433 19.27 -38.53 27.26
CA SER A 433 20.66 -38.07 27.41
C SER A 433 20.82 -36.55 27.41
N ASP A 434 19.83 -35.80 26.99
CA ASP A 434 19.90 -34.33 26.83
C ASP A 434 19.65 -33.63 28.14
N VAL A 435 20.30 -32.48 28.31
CA VAL A 435 20.15 -31.62 29.47
C VAL A 435 19.88 -30.19 29.02
N LYS A 436 18.73 -29.66 29.46
CA LYS A 436 18.36 -28.25 29.27
C LYS A 436 18.26 -27.58 30.64
N ALA A 437 18.71 -26.33 30.74
CA ALA A 437 18.78 -25.67 32.06
C ALA A 437 18.57 -24.15 31.94
N SER A 438 18.34 -23.52 33.10
CA SER A 438 18.42 -22.05 33.20
C SER A 438 19.87 -21.60 33.15
N ILE A 439 20.10 -20.41 32.57
CA ILE A 439 21.46 -19.84 32.39
C ILE A 439 22.20 -19.73 33.70
N PHE A 440 21.52 -19.30 34.78
CA PHE A 440 22.12 -19.17 36.11
C PHE A 440 22.34 -20.51 36.82
N ASN A 441 21.78 -21.62 36.30
CA ASN A 441 21.82 -22.94 36.91
C ASN A 441 22.12 -24.09 35.93
N PRO A 442 23.22 -24.01 35.14
CA PRO A 442 23.49 -24.95 34.06
C PRO A 442 23.81 -26.39 34.56
N THR A 443 24.34 -26.53 35.75
CA THR A 443 24.83 -27.81 36.30
C THR A 443 23.96 -28.37 37.42
N GLY A 444 23.02 -27.59 37.99
CA GLY A 444 22.23 -27.90 39.17
C GLY A 444 22.90 -27.46 40.48
N ALA A 445 24.04 -26.76 40.42
CA ALA A 445 24.71 -26.25 41.62
C ALA A 445 23.90 -25.13 42.31
N ASN A 446 23.04 -24.46 41.56
CA ASN A 446 22.19 -23.35 42.00
C ASN A 446 20.69 -23.71 42.02
N ASN A 447 20.36 -25.00 42.26
CA ASN A 447 18.97 -25.42 42.38
C ASN A 447 18.28 -24.63 43.49
N ARG A 448 17.12 -24.02 43.17
CA ARG A 448 16.35 -23.22 44.11
C ARG A 448 14.87 -23.19 43.77
N ASN A 449 14.05 -22.95 44.76
CA ASN A 449 12.64 -22.75 44.53
C ASN A 449 12.36 -21.36 44.01
N LEU A 450 11.57 -21.25 42.93
CA LEU A 450 11.15 -20.00 42.34
C LEU A 450 9.62 -19.98 42.21
N SER A 451 9.02 -18.85 42.54
CA SER A 451 7.62 -18.57 42.17
C SER A 451 7.50 -18.24 40.71
N ALA A 452 6.30 -18.17 40.13
CA ALA A 452 6.07 -17.74 38.78
C ALA A 452 6.64 -16.33 38.51
N GLU A 453 6.47 -15.40 39.43
CA GLU A 453 7.03 -14.05 39.43
C GLU A 453 8.56 -14.07 39.41
N GLN A 454 9.18 -14.78 40.36
CA GLN A 454 10.64 -14.92 40.42
C GLN A 454 11.23 -15.63 39.18
N SER A 455 10.46 -16.53 38.54
CA SER A 455 10.88 -17.19 37.30
C SER A 455 11.03 -16.22 36.17
N LEU A 456 10.23 -15.13 36.13
CA LEU A 456 10.38 -14.02 35.15
C LEU A 456 11.56 -13.11 35.52
N GLU A 457 11.73 -12.76 36.80
CA GLU A 457 12.84 -11.95 37.32
C GLU A 457 14.20 -12.49 36.85
N VAL A 458 14.45 -13.78 37.12
CA VAL A 458 15.73 -14.42 36.79
C VAL A 458 15.72 -15.18 35.46
N SER A 459 14.64 -15.04 34.69
CA SER A 459 14.48 -15.68 33.38
C SER A 459 14.67 -17.21 33.39
N SER A 460 14.03 -17.94 34.32
CA SER A 460 14.13 -19.40 34.46
C SER A 460 13.62 -20.15 33.23
N ASN A 461 14.48 -20.90 32.53
CA ASN A 461 14.07 -21.85 31.49
C ASN A 461 13.41 -23.10 32.10
N SER A 462 13.98 -23.57 33.24
CA SER A 462 13.50 -24.76 33.91
C SER A 462 12.04 -24.64 34.33
N TYR A 463 11.62 -23.46 34.81
CA TYR A 463 10.22 -23.21 35.18
C TYR A 463 9.29 -23.38 33.97
N MET A 464 9.62 -22.73 32.83
CA MET A 464 8.81 -22.76 31.59
C MET A 464 8.75 -24.18 31.00
N MET A 465 9.87 -24.90 30.99
CA MET A 465 9.88 -26.30 30.56
C MET A 465 8.99 -27.19 31.44
N GLN A 466 8.94 -26.95 32.75
CA GLN A 466 8.05 -27.70 33.65
C GLN A 466 6.58 -27.36 33.39
N VAL A 467 6.25 -26.11 33.00
CA VAL A 467 4.89 -25.77 32.57
C VAL A 467 4.52 -26.54 31.30
N ALA A 468 5.41 -26.56 30.28
CA ALA A 468 5.17 -27.33 29.03
C ALA A 468 5.03 -28.83 29.30
N LEU A 469 5.86 -29.42 30.17
CA LEU A 469 5.72 -30.83 30.60
C LEU A 469 4.36 -31.10 31.26
N ARG A 470 3.90 -30.20 32.11
CA ARG A 470 2.57 -30.32 32.76
C ARG A 470 1.43 -30.19 31.75
N LEU A 471 1.55 -29.36 30.71
CA LEU A 471 0.59 -29.31 29.59
C LEU A 471 0.50 -30.65 28.86
N MET A 472 1.61 -31.41 28.78
CA MET A 472 1.64 -32.79 28.28
C MET A 472 1.14 -33.84 29.28
N GLY A 473 0.71 -33.43 30.50
CA GLY A 473 0.33 -34.34 31.58
C GLY A 473 1.52 -35.04 32.31
N ILE A 474 2.74 -34.48 32.15
CA ILE A 474 3.96 -35.06 32.70
C ILE A 474 4.46 -34.21 33.87
N ASN A 475 4.61 -34.81 35.03
CA ASN A 475 5.37 -34.22 36.12
C ASN A 475 6.85 -34.58 35.97
N TYR A 476 7.72 -33.56 36.03
CA TYR A 476 9.15 -33.76 35.82
C TYR A 476 9.76 -34.78 36.81
N GLN A 477 10.52 -35.70 36.23
CA GLN A 477 11.44 -36.62 36.91
C GLN A 477 12.70 -36.75 36.06
N SER A 478 13.88 -36.84 36.67
CA SER A 478 15.14 -36.93 35.92
C SER A 478 15.14 -38.13 34.97
N GLY A 479 15.55 -37.89 33.71
CA GLY A 479 15.61 -38.97 32.70
C GLY A 479 14.27 -39.33 32.05
N ILE A 480 13.26 -38.47 32.16
CA ILE A 480 11.95 -38.70 31.53
C ILE A 480 12.06 -38.87 30.02
N SER A 481 11.08 -39.59 29.43
CA SER A 481 10.85 -39.61 27.99
C SER A 481 9.61 -38.74 27.69
N ILE A 482 9.71 -37.89 26.70
CA ILE A 482 8.58 -37.08 26.22
C ILE A 482 7.87 -37.80 25.08
N PRO A 483 6.59 -37.55 24.85
CA PRO A 483 5.85 -38.09 23.72
C PRO A 483 6.48 -37.70 22.37
N THR A 484 6.14 -38.44 21.33
CA THR A 484 6.47 -38.07 19.93
C THR A 484 5.73 -36.78 19.54
N VAL A 485 6.25 -36.05 18.54
CA VAL A 485 5.72 -34.74 18.11
C VAL A 485 4.24 -34.81 17.75
N ASP A 486 3.79 -35.87 17.07
CA ASP A 486 2.40 -36.09 16.69
C ASP A 486 1.41 -36.19 17.89
N ARG A 487 1.91 -36.56 19.04
CA ARG A 487 1.12 -36.59 20.31
C ARG A 487 1.22 -35.30 21.13
N GLN A 488 2.02 -34.35 20.66
CA GLN A 488 2.18 -33.05 21.32
C GLN A 488 1.36 -31.94 20.61
N GLY A 489 0.61 -32.27 19.54
CA GLY A 489 -0.07 -31.30 18.71
C GLY A 489 -0.92 -30.28 19.46
N ASP A 490 -1.74 -30.79 20.40
CA ASP A 490 -2.57 -29.92 21.21
C ASP A 490 -1.78 -29.05 22.21
N VAL A 491 -0.57 -29.46 22.60
CA VAL A 491 0.30 -28.67 23.49
C VAL A 491 0.98 -27.53 22.73
N TYR A 492 1.42 -27.77 21.48
CA TYR A 492 1.87 -26.70 20.58
C TYR A 492 0.77 -25.67 20.36
N GLU A 493 -0.46 -26.12 20.09
CA GLU A 493 -1.62 -25.25 19.94
C GLU A 493 -1.90 -24.41 21.20
N LYS A 494 -1.88 -25.03 22.40
CA LYS A 494 -2.09 -24.33 23.68
C LYS A 494 -1.06 -23.23 23.91
N LEU A 495 0.22 -23.51 23.69
CA LEU A 495 1.29 -22.51 23.82
C LEU A 495 1.14 -21.39 22.79
N ARG A 496 0.96 -21.72 21.50
CA ARG A 496 0.83 -20.75 20.42
C ARG A 496 -0.44 -19.92 20.53
N SER A 497 -1.55 -20.51 20.94
CA SER A 497 -2.81 -19.80 21.18
C SER A 497 -2.67 -18.77 22.32
N SER A 498 -1.99 -19.15 23.40
CA SER A 498 -1.70 -18.21 24.48
C SER A 498 -0.72 -17.11 24.01
N PHE A 499 0.30 -17.42 23.20
CA PHE A 499 1.19 -16.43 22.62
C PHE A 499 0.43 -15.47 21.70
N ALA A 500 -0.49 -15.99 20.86
CA ALA A 500 -1.32 -15.21 19.96
C ALA A 500 -2.28 -14.27 20.70
N SER A 501 -2.76 -14.64 21.90
CA SER A 501 -3.60 -13.75 22.72
C SER A 501 -2.88 -12.47 23.14
N PHE A 502 -1.54 -12.49 23.17
CA PHE A 502 -0.70 -11.31 23.37
C PHE A 502 -0.22 -10.65 22.07
N GLY A 503 -0.48 -11.23 20.89
CA GLY A 503 -0.07 -10.71 19.57
C GLY A 503 1.10 -11.43 18.91
N MET A 504 1.69 -12.44 19.56
CA MET A 504 2.83 -13.19 19.01
C MET A 504 2.37 -14.33 18.10
N GLY A 505 2.85 -14.37 16.85
CA GLY A 505 2.52 -15.42 15.87
C GLY A 505 1.15 -15.24 15.18
N THR A 506 0.61 -14.04 15.22
CA THR A 506 -0.64 -13.63 14.55
C THR A 506 -0.49 -12.21 14.01
N GLU A 507 -1.38 -11.79 13.12
CA GLU A 507 -1.43 -10.39 12.67
C GLU A 507 -1.65 -9.46 13.86
N THR A 508 -0.89 -8.36 13.91
CA THR A 508 -1.11 -7.30 14.89
C THR A 508 -2.29 -6.42 14.51
N GLY A 509 -2.60 -6.39 13.21
CA GLY A 509 -3.66 -5.59 12.61
C GLY A 509 -3.23 -4.15 12.35
N ILE A 510 -1.92 -3.87 12.26
CA ILE A 510 -1.43 -2.53 11.92
C ILE A 510 -2.02 -2.05 10.59
N ASP A 511 -2.30 -0.76 10.50
CA ASP A 511 -2.84 -0.09 9.32
C ASP A 511 -1.79 0.10 8.20
N LEU A 512 -1.00 -0.94 7.94
CA LEU A 512 -0.04 -1.06 6.83
C LEU A 512 -0.21 -2.40 6.12
N PRO A 513 -0.07 -2.44 4.79
CA PRO A 513 -0.14 -3.69 4.04
C PRO A 513 1.14 -4.53 4.20
N GLY A 514 1.00 -5.85 4.10
CA GLY A 514 2.14 -6.77 4.01
C GLY A 514 2.74 -7.19 5.34
N GLU A 515 1.99 -7.11 6.44
CA GLU A 515 2.42 -7.58 7.75
C GLU A 515 2.76 -9.08 7.75
N ALA A 516 3.88 -9.45 8.39
CA ALA A 516 4.29 -10.83 8.59
C ALA A 516 3.84 -11.34 9.97
N THR A 517 3.32 -12.57 10.02
CA THR A 517 2.89 -13.22 11.26
C THR A 517 4.00 -13.96 12.01
N GLY A 518 5.25 -13.90 11.50
CA GLY A 518 6.34 -14.72 12.01
C GLY A 518 6.38 -16.11 11.38
N ILE A 519 7.28 -16.95 11.85
CA ILE A 519 7.46 -18.32 11.35
C ILE A 519 7.19 -19.30 12.48
N SER A 520 6.21 -20.17 12.30
CA SER A 520 5.92 -21.32 13.16
C SER A 520 6.01 -22.60 12.34
N THR A 521 6.86 -23.52 12.74
CA THR A 521 6.99 -24.82 12.03
C THR A 521 5.74 -25.65 12.28
N SER A 522 5.08 -26.10 11.19
CA SER A 522 3.98 -27.06 11.29
C SER A 522 4.45 -28.39 11.86
N ILE A 523 3.64 -29.00 12.72
CA ILE A 523 3.91 -30.32 13.33
C ILE A 523 4.13 -31.38 12.25
N GLU A 524 3.42 -31.30 11.14
CA GLU A 524 3.55 -32.22 10.00
C GLU A 524 4.95 -32.17 9.35
N ASN A 525 5.66 -31.05 9.49
CA ASN A 525 7.01 -30.86 8.97
C ASN A 525 8.12 -31.22 9.97
N MET A 526 7.76 -31.66 11.18
CA MET A 526 8.69 -32.04 12.23
C MET A 526 8.98 -33.54 12.16
N ASP A 527 10.23 -33.93 12.49
CA ASP A 527 10.57 -35.33 12.70
C ASP A 527 9.97 -35.84 14.04
N PRO A 528 9.12 -36.88 14.02
CA PRO A 528 8.41 -37.34 15.21
C PRO A 528 9.30 -37.74 16.38
N VAL A 529 10.55 -38.09 16.11
CA VAL A 529 11.49 -38.62 17.12
C VAL A 529 12.52 -37.57 17.54
N SER A 530 13.21 -36.95 16.55
CA SER A 530 14.31 -36.01 16.83
C SER A 530 13.82 -34.66 17.33
N ASP A 531 12.63 -34.21 16.92
CA ASP A 531 12.08 -32.90 17.28
C ASP A 531 11.18 -32.92 18.53
N GLY A 532 11.05 -34.07 19.20
CA GLY A 532 10.20 -34.20 20.39
C GLY A 532 10.54 -33.24 21.55
N GLY A 533 11.80 -32.75 21.61
CA GLY A 533 12.25 -31.75 22.60
C GLY A 533 11.95 -30.29 22.26
N LYS A 534 11.53 -29.98 21.02
CA LYS A 534 11.30 -28.62 20.54
C LYS A 534 10.14 -27.89 21.23
N ILE A 535 9.17 -28.62 21.74
CA ILE A 535 8.09 -28.07 22.56
C ILE A 535 8.62 -27.36 23.82
N LEU A 536 9.71 -27.86 24.40
CA LEU A 536 10.35 -27.21 25.55
C LEU A 536 11.11 -25.96 25.09
N ASP A 537 11.73 -25.99 23.91
CA ASP A 537 12.37 -24.82 23.31
C ASP A 537 11.34 -23.73 23.02
N LEU A 538 10.18 -24.07 22.48
CA LEU A 538 9.05 -23.15 22.28
C LEU A 538 8.65 -22.48 23.60
N ALA A 539 8.56 -23.22 24.69
CA ALA A 539 8.12 -22.72 25.99
C ALA A 539 9.00 -21.60 26.58
N PHE A 540 10.27 -21.50 26.18
CA PHE A 540 11.15 -20.39 26.60
C PHE A 540 11.64 -19.53 25.43
N GLY A 541 11.01 -19.67 24.23
CA GLY A 541 11.18 -18.77 23.10
C GLY A 541 12.37 -19.09 22.17
N GLN A 542 12.85 -20.33 22.15
CA GLN A 542 14.00 -20.75 21.33
C GLN A 542 13.56 -21.52 20.05
N PHE A 543 12.35 -21.28 19.53
CA PHE A 543 11.81 -22.08 18.44
C PHE A 543 11.08 -21.28 17.36
N ASP A 544 9.89 -20.70 17.64
CA ASP A 544 9.16 -19.87 16.68
C ASP A 544 9.82 -18.48 16.55
N THR A 545 9.53 -17.76 15.44
CA THR A 545 10.01 -16.39 15.20
C THR A 545 8.86 -15.40 15.23
N TYR A 546 9.12 -14.18 15.69
CA TYR A 546 8.14 -13.09 15.76
C TYR A 546 8.76 -11.78 15.25
N THR A 547 7.90 -10.87 14.78
CA THR A 547 8.33 -9.54 14.35
C THR A 547 8.55 -8.61 15.56
N THR A 548 9.31 -7.53 15.36
CA THR A 548 9.54 -6.54 16.43
C THR A 548 8.21 -5.87 16.85
N LEU A 549 7.30 -5.63 15.88
CA LEU A 549 5.98 -5.08 16.15
C LEU A 549 5.12 -6.02 17.01
N GLN A 550 5.11 -7.32 16.72
CA GLN A 550 4.43 -8.31 17.56
C GLN A 550 4.94 -8.31 19.00
N LEU A 551 6.26 -8.19 19.19
CA LEU A 551 6.86 -8.10 20.52
C LEU A 551 6.52 -6.78 21.22
N ALA A 552 6.39 -5.67 20.48
CA ALA A 552 5.94 -4.39 21.04
C ALA A 552 4.47 -4.43 21.43
N GLN A 553 3.59 -5.04 20.61
CA GLN A 553 2.18 -5.26 20.96
C GLN A 553 2.04 -6.14 22.20
N TYR A 554 2.87 -7.18 22.30
CA TYR A 554 2.93 -8.02 23.51
C TYR A 554 3.33 -7.21 24.75
N ALA A 555 4.36 -6.35 24.66
CA ALA A 555 4.76 -5.48 25.77
C ALA A 555 3.64 -4.53 26.18
N ALA A 556 2.96 -3.92 25.21
CA ALA A 556 1.82 -3.04 25.44
C ALA A 556 0.64 -3.78 26.07
N THR A 557 0.37 -5.02 25.65
CA THR A 557 -0.69 -5.87 26.21
C THR A 557 -0.41 -6.23 27.67
N VAL A 558 0.82 -6.51 28.05
CA VAL A 558 1.21 -6.71 29.45
C VAL A 558 1.07 -5.43 30.23
N ALA A 559 1.53 -4.30 29.69
CA ALA A 559 1.53 -3.00 30.33
C ALA A 559 0.11 -2.51 30.69
N ASN A 560 -0.85 -2.70 29.80
CA ASN A 560 -2.22 -2.21 29.97
C ASN A 560 -3.18 -3.20 30.68
N GLY A 561 -2.66 -4.29 31.24
CA GLY A 561 -3.46 -5.24 32.01
C GLY A 561 -4.13 -6.35 31.19
N GLY A 562 -3.69 -6.57 29.94
CA GLY A 562 -4.13 -7.70 29.12
C GLY A 562 -5.05 -7.37 27.97
N LYS A 563 -5.26 -6.10 27.64
CA LYS A 563 -6.01 -5.67 26.45
C LYS A 563 -5.05 -5.60 25.26
N ARG A 564 -5.24 -6.49 24.30
CA ARG A 564 -4.50 -6.43 23.04
C ARG A 564 -5.13 -5.39 22.11
N LEU A 565 -4.51 -4.24 22.01
CA LEU A 565 -4.92 -3.16 21.11
C LEU A 565 -4.34 -3.34 19.72
N GLN A 566 -5.10 -2.91 18.71
CA GLN A 566 -4.64 -2.81 17.34
C GLN A 566 -3.62 -1.67 17.22
N PRO A 567 -2.38 -1.93 16.79
CA PRO A 567 -1.44 -0.86 16.47
C PRO A 567 -1.94 -0.06 15.25
N HIS A 568 -1.77 1.26 15.28
CA HIS A 568 -2.11 2.11 14.16
C HIS A 568 -1.11 3.26 14.04
N ILE A 569 -0.84 3.66 12.82
CA ILE A 569 0.08 4.75 12.50
C ILE A 569 -0.68 6.06 12.26
N VAL A 570 -1.91 5.99 11.74
CA VAL A 570 -2.76 7.15 11.53
C VAL A 570 -3.59 7.41 12.77
N ASP A 571 -3.52 8.64 13.30
CA ASP A 571 -4.30 9.13 14.43
C ASP A 571 -5.65 9.68 13.97
N GLY A 572 -5.68 10.35 12.81
CA GLY A 572 -6.91 10.90 12.26
C GLY A 572 -6.79 11.42 10.84
N ILE A 573 -7.95 11.60 10.22
CA ILE A 573 -8.13 12.15 8.88
C ILE A 573 -8.65 13.57 9.01
N TYR A 574 -8.05 14.52 8.29
CA TYR A 574 -8.32 15.93 8.39
C TYR A 574 -8.61 16.56 7.03
N ASP A 575 -9.57 17.47 6.99
CA ASP A 575 -9.85 18.31 5.83
C ASP A 575 -8.70 19.28 5.54
N ASN A 576 -8.83 20.03 4.47
CA ASN A 576 -7.90 21.08 4.10
C ASN A 576 -8.37 22.44 4.65
N ASP A 577 -7.44 23.25 5.15
CA ASP A 577 -7.72 24.66 5.44
C ASP A 577 -7.80 25.50 4.15
N GLU A 578 -8.08 26.79 4.27
CA GLU A 578 -8.18 27.74 3.14
C GLU A 578 -6.85 27.88 2.36
N THR A 579 -5.73 27.48 2.94
CA THR A 579 -4.39 27.53 2.33
C THR A 579 -3.95 26.18 1.75
N GLY A 580 -4.77 25.13 1.93
CA GLY A 580 -4.45 23.75 1.56
C GLY A 580 -3.57 23.04 2.60
N GLY A 581 -3.42 23.60 3.81
CA GLY A 581 -2.77 22.98 4.95
C GLY A 581 -3.72 22.08 5.76
N LEU A 582 -3.37 21.84 7.03
CA LEU A 582 -4.15 21.02 7.96
C LEU A 582 -5.41 21.76 8.40
N GLY A 583 -6.58 21.23 8.09
CA GLY A 583 -7.89 21.78 8.41
C GLY A 583 -8.56 21.14 9.63
N SER A 584 -9.86 20.91 9.54
CA SER A 584 -10.66 20.31 10.62
C SER A 584 -10.57 18.79 10.62
N LEU A 585 -10.70 18.17 11.79
CA LEU A 585 -10.82 16.72 11.93
C LEU A 585 -12.09 16.21 11.23
N ILE A 586 -11.93 15.23 10.34
CA ILE A 586 -13.02 14.51 9.67
C ILE A 586 -13.32 13.21 10.41
N GLU A 587 -12.27 12.43 10.69
CA GLU A 587 -12.37 11.11 11.33
C GLU A 587 -11.24 10.95 12.35
N ASP A 588 -11.60 10.52 13.55
CA ASP A 588 -10.69 10.16 14.64
C ASP A 588 -10.52 8.65 14.68
N ILE A 589 -9.29 8.15 14.74
CA ILE A 589 -9.02 6.72 14.79
C ILE A 589 -9.02 6.26 16.25
N GLU A 590 -10.17 5.77 16.69
CA GLU A 590 -10.36 5.32 18.07
C GLU A 590 -9.61 4.01 18.36
N PRO A 591 -9.09 3.82 19.59
CA PRO A 591 -8.42 2.59 20.00
C PRO A 591 -9.29 1.35 19.83
N THR A 592 -8.82 0.36 19.09
CA THR A 592 -9.54 -0.89 18.84
C THR A 592 -8.94 -2.03 19.66
N VAL A 593 -9.77 -2.67 20.49
CA VAL A 593 -9.41 -3.87 21.27
C VAL A 593 -9.62 -5.10 20.39
N LEU A 594 -8.54 -5.78 20.02
CA LEU A 594 -8.61 -7.02 19.23
C LEU A 594 -9.06 -8.21 20.07
N ASN A 595 -8.52 -8.33 21.29
CA ASN A 595 -8.94 -9.30 22.30
C ASN A 595 -8.43 -8.91 23.70
N GLU A 596 -8.96 -9.56 24.73
CA GLU A 596 -8.41 -9.54 26.07
C GLU A 596 -7.77 -10.90 26.37
N VAL A 597 -6.61 -10.89 27.02
CA VAL A 597 -5.92 -12.12 27.45
C VAL A 597 -6.75 -12.79 28.54
N GLY A 598 -6.93 -14.11 28.45
CA GLY A 598 -7.79 -14.89 29.34
C GLY A 598 -7.26 -15.08 30.80
N LEU A 599 -6.62 -14.05 31.37
CA LEU A 599 -6.03 -14.05 32.70
C LEU A 599 -6.87 -13.23 33.68
N SER A 600 -6.86 -13.64 34.95
CA SER A 600 -7.35 -12.76 36.01
C SER A 600 -6.36 -11.63 36.32
N ASP A 601 -6.87 -10.53 36.92
CA ASP A 601 -6.03 -9.41 37.36
C ASP A 601 -4.85 -9.88 38.23
N ALA A 602 -5.07 -10.86 39.11
CA ALA A 602 -4.02 -11.41 39.97
C ALA A 602 -2.92 -12.14 39.18
N GLN A 603 -3.27 -12.84 38.10
CA GLN A 603 -2.30 -13.52 37.23
C GLN A 603 -1.53 -12.52 36.37
N MET A 604 -2.20 -11.51 35.84
CA MET A 604 -1.55 -10.42 35.12
C MET A 604 -0.60 -9.64 36.03
N GLN A 605 -0.99 -9.38 37.27
CA GLN A 605 -0.12 -8.71 38.24
C GLN A 605 1.15 -9.53 38.54
N ILE A 606 1.09 -10.87 38.56
CA ILE A 606 2.28 -11.73 38.71
C ILE A 606 3.24 -11.50 37.52
N ILE A 607 2.72 -11.37 36.29
CA ILE A 607 3.54 -11.07 35.11
C ILE A 607 4.17 -9.70 35.25
N GLN A 608 3.36 -8.68 35.58
CA GLN A 608 3.83 -7.28 35.70
C GLN A 608 4.88 -7.15 36.81
N ASN A 609 4.67 -7.79 37.96
CA ASN A 609 5.66 -7.84 39.06
C ASN A 609 6.95 -8.51 38.62
N GLY A 610 6.87 -9.65 37.90
CA GLY A 610 8.07 -10.33 37.42
C GLY A 610 8.88 -9.48 36.40
N PHE A 611 8.19 -8.65 35.58
CA PHE A 611 8.85 -7.69 34.69
C PHE A 611 9.46 -6.52 35.46
N TYR A 612 8.76 -6.04 36.50
CA TYR A 612 9.28 -5.04 37.43
C TYR A 612 10.54 -5.54 38.15
N ASP A 613 10.49 -6.75 38.72
CA ASP A 613 11.58 -7.37 39.47
C ASP A 613 12.79 -7.69 38.58
N ALA A 614 12.59 -7.96 37.30
CA ALA A 614 13.70 -8.12 36.36
C ALA A 614 14.59 -6.86 36.29
N VAL A 615 14.01 -5.66 36.53
CA VAL A 615 14.72 -4.39 36.58
C VAL A 615 15.12 -4.00 38.00
N HIS A 616 14.18 -4.08 38.95
CA HIS A 616 14.30 -3.49 40.29
C HIS A 616 14.50 -4.55 41.42
N GLY A 617 14.39 -5.84 41.08
CA GLY A 617 14.51 -6.94 42.01
C GLY A 617 15.91 -7.04 42.62
N THR A 618 15.95 -7.64 43.80
CA THR A 618 17.18 -7.78 44.60
C THR A 618 17.97 -9.03 44.29
N ASP A 619 17.42 -9.96 43.51
CA ASP A 619 18.12 -11.18 43.11
C ASP A 619 19.36 -10.84 42.24
N ALA A 620 20.48 -11.52 42.51
CA ALA A 620 21.71 -11.31 41.79
C ALA A 620 21.58 -11.57 40.28
N TRP A 621 20.63 -12.42 39.88
CA TRP A 621 20.37 -12.85 38.53
C TRP A 621 19.18 -12.14 37.89
N ALA A 622 18.65 -11.06 38.46
CA ALA A 622 17.68 -10.19 37.78
C ALA A 622 18.27 -9.65 36.50
N THR A 623 17.57 -9.84 35.37
CA THR A 623 18.19 -9.81 34.03
C THR A 623 18.25 -8.44 33.36
N ALA A 624 17.48 -7.45 33.85
CA ALA A 624 17.36 -6.12 33.22
C ALA A 624 17.79 -4.96 34.13
N LYS A 625 18.65 -5.19 35.11
CA LYS A 625 19.09 -4.19 36.11
C LYS A 625 19.63 -2.90 35.54
N GLY A 626 20.18 -2.92 34.31
CA GLY A 626 20.68 -1.73 33.65
C GLY A 626 19.61 -0.64 33.45
N LEU A 627 18.32 -1.04 33.33
CA LEU A 627 17.20 -0.12 33.21
C LEU A 627 16.81 0.57 34.52
N ALA A 628 17.24 0.11 35.68
CA ALA A 628 16.94 0.77 36.95
C ALA A 628 17.47 2.19 37.05
N SER A 629 18.40 2.58 36.16
CA SER A 629 18.95 3.93 36.08
C SER A 629 18.25 4.80 35.01
N ALA A 630 17.16 4.34 34.41
CA ALA A 630 16.36 5.14 33.50
C ALA A 630 15.68 6.31 34.22
N LYS A 631 15.32 7.38 33.50
CA LYS A 631 14.70 8.58 34.07
C LYS A 631 13.27 8.36 34.56
N MET A 632 12.60 7.30 34.07
CA MET A 632 11.32 6.84 34.57
C MET A 632 11.43 5.40 35.11
N GLU A 633 10.48 4.99 35.92
CA GLU A 633 10.40 3.63 36.42
C GLU A 633 9.95 2.67 35.29
N VAL A 634 10.77 1.67 34.97
CA VAL A 634 10.59 0.78 33.81
C VAL A 634 10.43 -0.66 34.28
N SER A 635 9.49 -1.39 33.66
CA SER A 635 9.37 -2.83 33.75
C SER A 635 9.82 -3.48 32.45
N ALA A 636 10.53 -4.62 32.49
CA ALA A 636 11.13 -5.20 31.30
C ALA A 636 11.26 -6.73 31.37
N LYS A 637 11.37 -7.35 30.19
CA LYS A 637 11.81 -8.74 30.05
C LYS A 637 12.87 -8.86 28.96
N THR A 638 14.03 -9.38 29.31
CA THR A 638 15.12 -9.66 28.34
C THR A 638 14.91 -10.99 27.64
N GLY A 639 15.41 -11.07 26.41
CA GLY A 639 15.48 -12.28 25.62
C GLY A 639 16.87 -12.49 25.04
N THR A 640 17.39 -13.68 25.19
CA THR A 640 18.60 -14.15 24.50
C THR A 640 18.23 -15.45 23.80
N ALA A 641 18.46 -15.52 22.50
CA ALA A 641 18.24 -16.72 21.72
C ALA A 641 19.53 -17.13 21.01
N GLU A 642 19.91 -18.39 21.14
CA GLU A 642 21.06 -18.94 20.41
C GLU A 642 20.66 -19.22 18.96
N THR A 643 21.40 -18.64 18.03
CA THR A 643 21.15 -18.74 16.57
C THR A 643 22.43 -19.10 15.82
N PRO A 644 23.04 -20.29 16.11
CA PRO A 644 24.30 -20.67 15.48
C PRO A 644 24.15 -20.82 13.97
N ILE A 645 25.20 -20.43 13.24
CA ILE A 645 25.29 -20.65 11.79
C ILE A 645 26.49 -21.58 11.50
N VAL A 646 26.48 -22.18 10.33
CA VAL A 646 27.62 -22.97 9.84
C VAL A 646 28.31 -22.18 8.73
N ASP A 647 29.61 -21.89 8.91
CA ASP A 647 30.39 -21.17 7.91
C ASP A 647 30.68 -22.04 6.66
N SER A 648 31.26 -21.44 5.63
CA SER A 648 31.62 -22.12 4.39
C SER A 648 32.67 -23.26 4.58
N ASN A 649 33.34 -23.30 5.72
CA ASN A 649 34.33 -24.32 6.07
C ASN A 649 33.75 -25.45 6.95
N GLY A 650 32.43 -25.36 7.28
CA GLY A 650 31.75 -26.32 8.13
C GLY A 650 31.90 -26.08 9.63
N ASN A 651 32.44 -24.95 10.07
CA ASN A 651 32.57 -24.61 11.48
C ASN A 651 31.26 -23.98 11.98
N THR A 652 30.84 -24.37 13.18
CA THR A 652 29.72 -23.71 13.86
C THR A 652 30.16 -22.41 14.49
N ILE A 653 29.55 -21.30 14.08
CA ILE A 653 29.74 -19.99 14.70
C ILE A 653 28.57 -19.77 15.68
N SER A 654 28.92 -19.52 16.93
CA SER A 654 27.92 -19.21 17.96
C SER A 654 27.46 -17.77 17.83
N LEU A 655 26.19 -17.56 17.53
CA LEU A 655 25.53 -16.25 17.44
C LEU A 655 24.34 -16.21 18.38
N VAL A 656 23.96 -15.01 18.78
CA VAL A 656 22.82 -14.77 19.66
C VAL A 656 21.96 -13.64 19.14
N ASN A 657 20.64 -13.78 19.29
CA ASN A 657 19.74 -12.64 19.20
C ASN A 657 19.61 -12.03 20.61
N LEU A 658 19.85 -10.73 20.72
CA LEU A 658 19.59 -9.98 21.94
C LEU A 658 18.32 -9.17 21.78
N ASN A 659 17.29 -9.56 22.54
CA ASN A 659 15.99 -8.95 22.49
C ASN A 659 15.61 -8.37 23.86
N ILE A 660 14.70 -7.40 23.87
CA ILE A 660 14.13 -6.87 25.09
C ILE A 660 12.74 -6.30 24.77
N VAL A 661 11.82 -6.52 25.68
CA VAL A 661 10.54 -5.80 25.74
C VAL A 661 10.48 -5.03 27.04
N ALA A 662 9.99 -3.80 27.01
CA ALA A 662 9.92 -2.96 28.19
C ALA A 662 8.75 -1.99 28.09
N TYR A 663 8.27 -1.48 29.24
CA TYR A 663 7.27 -0.43 29.27
C TYR A 663 7.49 0.49 30.47
N GLY A 664 7.01 1.70 30.38
CA GLY A 664 7.12 2.70 31.44
C GLY A 664 6.10 3.86 31.30
N PRO A 665 5.76 4.53 32.41
CA PRO A 665 6.03 4.13 33.81
C PRO A 665 5.43 2.78 34.20
N SER A 666 6.09 2.05 35.11
CA SER A 666 5.67 0.67 35.48
C SER A 666 4.20 0.57 35.97
N SER A 667 3.69 1.62 36.61
CA SER A 667 2.34 1.61 37.21
C SER A 667 1.22 2.09 36.27
N ASP A 668 1.55 2.92 35.29
CA ASP A 668 0.59 3.50 34.32
C ASP A 668 1.34 3.85 33.04
N ALA A 669 1.64 2.85 32.25
CA ALA A 669 2.55 2.97 31.12
C ALA A 669 2.01 3.87 30.00
N ASP A 670 2.85 4.80 29.54
CA ASP A 670 2.63 5.67 28.39
C ASP A 670 3.38 5.18 27.15
N ILE A 671 4.41 4.36 27.35
CA ILE A 671 5.24 3.79 26.27
C ILE A 671 5.53 2.32 26.56
N ALA A 672 5.40 1.49 25.55
CA ALA A 672 5.87 0.10 25.50
C ALA A 672 6.78 -0.10 24.29
N ILE A 673 7.93 -0.76 24.49
CA ILE A 673 8.93 -0.93 23.45
C ILE A 673 9.32 -2.39 23.27
N ALA A 674 9.72 -2.74 22.05
CA ALA A 674 10.47 -3.93 21.73
C ALA A 674 11.73 -3.58 20.93
N ILE A 675 12.84 -4.25 21.23
CA ILE A 675 14.09 -4.12 20.49
C ILE A 675 14.58 -5.52 20.15
N VAL A 676 15.00 -5.69 18.89
CA VAL A 676 15.53 -6.93 18.34
C VAL A 676 16.86 -6.67 17.68
N MET A 677 17.89 -7.39 18.13
CA MET A 677 19.25 -7.35 17.60
C MET A 677 19.66 -8.80 17.22
N PRO A 678 19.44 -9.22 15.97
CA PRO A 678 19.66 -10.61 15.58
C PRO A 678 21.14 -10.90 15.31
N GLN A 679 21.54 -12.16 15.54
CA GLN A 679 22.79 -12.79 15.10
C GLN A 679 24.06 -12.01 15.48
N LEU A 680 24.11 -11.51 16.70
CA LEU A 680 25.33 -10.91 17.25
C LEU A 680 26.34 -11.99 17.61
N LYS A 681 27.64 -11.70 17.41
CA LYS A 681 28.74 -12.60 17.68
C LYS A 681 29.15 -12.52 19.14
N GLY A 682 29.16 -13.67 19.82
CA GLY A 682 29.69 -13.81 21.18
C GLY A 682 28.74 -13.38 22.29
N ASP A 683 29.22 -13.61 23.52
CA ASP A 683 28.55 -13.12 24.73
C ASP A 683 28.85 -11.62 24.85
N THR A 684 27.82 -10.80 24.63
CA THR A 684 27.96 -9.36 24.77
C THR A 684 27.72 -8.97 26.22
N ASP A 685 28.72 -9.08 27.06
CA ASP A 685 28.71 -8.59 28.46
C ASP A 685 28.26 -7.11 28.57
N THR A 686 28.23 -6.39 27.46
CA THR A 686 27.79 -5.00 27.38
C THR A 686 26.30 -4.79 27.35
N HIS A 687 25.48 -5.83 27.13
CA HIS A 687 24.03 -5.79 27.07
C HIS A 687 23.47 -4.62 26.23
N PRO A 688 23.81 -4.50 24.93
CA PRO A 688 23.47 -3.34 24.12
C PRO A 688 21.95 -3.14 23.96
N ASN A 689 21.15 -4.20 23.99
CA ASN A 689 19.69 -4.13 23.99
C ASN A 689 19.13 -3.39 25.21
N ILE A 690 19.71 -3.58 26.40
CA ILE A 690 19.34 -2.87 27.64
C ILE A 690 19.72 -1.39 27.52
N GLN A 691 20.90 -1.09 26.98
CA GLN A 691 21.37 0.27 26.78
C GLN A 691 20.46 1.04 25.80
N ILE A 692 20.13 0.46 24.66
CA ILE A 692 19.22 1.05 23.69
C ILE A 692 17.82 1.28 24.32
N ALA A 693 17.30 0.29 25.05
CA ALA A 693 16.02 0.42 25.74
C ALA A 693 16.01 1.59 26.72
N LYS A 694 17.08 1.72 27.51
CA LYS A 694 17.24 2.84 28.44
C LYS A 694 17.26 4.19 27.72
N GLU A 695 18.06 4.31 26.66
CA GLU A 695 18.18 5.55 25.90
C GLU A 695 16.86 5.96 25.24
N ILE A 696 16.07 5.01 24.73
CA ILE A 696 14.73 5.28 24.17
C ILE A 696 13.76 5.74 25.28
N MET A 697 13.74 5.07 26.43
CA MET A 697 12.90 5.47 27.57
C MET A 697 13.29 6.86 28.10
N ASP A 698 14.60 7.14 28.20
CA ASP A 698 15.11 8.45 28.61
C ASP A 698 14.76 9.56 27.59
N ALA A 699 14.79 9.26 26.28
CA ALA A 699 14.40 10.18 25.22
C ALA A 699 12.90 10.52 25.28
N TYR A 700 12.05 9.50 25.51
CA TYR A 700 10.62 9.70 25.73
C TYR A 700 10.33 10.56 26.95
N TYR A 701 10.97 10.26 28.10
CA TYR A 701 10.83 11.06 29.30
C TYR A 701 11.21 12.53 29.08
N ASP A 702 12.32 12.78 28.37
CA ASP A 702 12.79 14.15 28.12
C ASP A 702 11.86 14.97 27.23
N LEU A 703 11.15 14.33 26.31
CA LEU A 703 10.23 15.01 25.39
C LEU A 703 8.84 15.22 25.98
N TYR A 704 8.30 14.26 26.73
CA TYR A 704 6.88 14.26 27.06
C TYR A 704 6.55 14.30 28.57
N MET A 705 7.53 14.00 29.45
CA MET A 705 7.25 13.86 30.86
C MET A 705 8.03 14.87 31.76
N LYS A 706 8.91 15.67 31.19
CA LYS A 706 9.79 16.61 31.90
C LYS A 706 9.13 17.91 32.30
#